data_15f5342ce63d816eff5b24015c15f577
#
_entry.id   15f5342ce63d816eff5b24015c15f577
#
_cell.length_a   1.000
_cell.length_b   1.000
_cell.length_c   1.000
_cell.angle_alpha   90.00
_cell.angle_beta   90.00
_cell.angle_gamma   90.00
#
_symmetry.space_group_name_H-M   'P 1'
#
loop_
_entity.id
_entity.type
_entity.pdbx_description
1 polymer ?
#
loop_
_entity_poly.entity_id
_entity_poly.type
_entity_poly.pdbx_seq_one_letter_code
_entity_poly.pdbx_strand_id
1 'polypeptide(L)'
;MKVWKSTICALLLVILLTPCAMAAAAPAPGLTCAPDNRGNLISLQEVGGEYLLFLPSTADLTALTLNFEGEPAALTAGGREIAVTSGQPFDLTALYPGGPDDGVYAFTFRAGSGQTPVKLMVSENIGSMFITSADPVNKGRSYVEQVKGNKASGRMTLIGADGGLIYSGELSQIKGRGNSTWTAYPKKPYQIKLGKKTDLLQTGDPGEAAKTWVLLANYYDKSFILNTLTFDLADALGLPYSPNSRPIDLYYDGEYRGTYLLCEKTEINGGRVDIHDLEGDFEDANPEVEDFDDLPTARGTNAWGNEYQYVTGLSDPDDISGGYLLEIDYSGRAAAEKSWFTTSRGYSLVSKSPEYLSENAMEYISGLYQEFEDAVWNGGVNPTTGKSYTDYMDLESLARCYLILELSQDGDAFFSSTFFYKPQGEDKLYAGPVWDFDSAYGGNYLHFNDTAIVAGATYIGRKLLAIPSFGEAVEQIYENELNRLVTDIVLNADPEAQSGRLRSVAGYIAEVSASQRMNNVLWSVGGPGVLTDASESLRNFISRRNEYLCELDFSQLPDDVFWYLDVPQNIWYYSAVRYVTEKGLFSGITDNIFMPDEVMTRAMVATVLYRQAGSPKVEGPSPFSDVPENQWYSDAVAWAADIGVADGYSDGRFDPGREITRQELVTMLYRYAAYTGADMTAQEIPEKYLDRDSVSDWAVDAFAWAVDRGIIDGTSPSELSPRGNALRYMAAAIFQRYDETLG
;
A
#
# COMPACT_ATOMS: atom_id res chain seq x y z
N MET A 1 20.25 -19.65 11.72
CA MET A 1 20.46 -19.43 13.17
C MET A 1 21.64 -18.49 13.33
N LYS A 2 21.38 -17.20 13.49
CA LYS A 2 22.16 -16.18 14.21
C LYS A 2 21.55 -14.82 13.96
N VAL A 3 21.08 -14.24 15.04
CA VAL A 3 20.41 -12.95 15.17
C VAL A 3 21.40 -11.82 14.90
N TRP A 4 21.07 -10.88 14.03
CA TRP A 4 21.77 -9.60 13.93
C TRP A 4 21.06 -8.55 14.77
N LYS A 5 21.79 -8.05 15.78
CA LYS A 5 21.42 -6.91 16.58
C LYS A 5 21.98 -5.66 15.89
N SER A 6 21.12 -4.78 15.44
CA SER A 6 21.49 -3.41 15.08
C SER A 6 21.52 -2.55 16.35
N THR A 7 22.69 -2.00 16.66
CA THR A 7 22.91 -1.10 17.80
C THR A 7 22.72 0.34 17.30
N ILE A 8 21.62 0.95 17.70
CA ILE A 8 21.40 2.40 17.53
C ILE A 8 22.17 3.11 18.66
N CYS A 9 23.16 3.93 18.30
CA CYS A 9 23.83 4.84 19.23
C CYS A 9 22.92 6.04 19.54
N ALA A 10 22.28 6.05 20.69
CA ALA A 10 21.57 7.21 21.22
C ALA A 10 22.56 8.10 21.98
N LEU A 11 22.70 9.35 21.53
CA LEU A 11 23.40 10.41 22.27
C LEU A 11 22.58 10.80 23.50
N LEU A 12 23.06 10.45 24.70
CA LEU A 12 22.49 10.86 25.97
C LEU A 12 22.88 12.32 26.27
N LEU A 13 21.93 13.24 26.12
CA LEU A 13 22.00 14.56 26.73
C LEU A 13 21.46 14.44 28.15
N VAL A 14 22.33 14.41 29.12
CA VAL A 14 21.95 14.40 30.56
C VAL A 14 21.56 15.81 30.97
N ILE A 15 20.27 16.11 31.00
CA ILE A 15 19.72 17.25 31.74
C ILE A 15 19.35 16.75 33.13
N LEU A 16 20.10 17.22 34.13
CA LEU A 16 19.79 17.04 35.55
C LEU A 16 18.50 17.82 35.87
N LEU A 17 17.34 17.14 35.80
CA LEU A 17 16.11 17.60 36.42
C LEU A 17 15.96 16.85 37.75
N THR A 18 15.91 17.60 38.83
CA THR A 18 15.54 17.11 40.18
C THR A 18 14.25 16.32 40.10
N PRO A 19 14.14 15.12 40.67
CA PRO A 19 12.89 14.39 40.68
C PRO A 19 11.90 15.09 41.61
N CYS A 20 10.93 15.77 41.04
CA CYS A 20 9.67 15.96 41.72
C CYS A 20 9.07 14.56 41.86
N ALA A 21 8.99 14.05 43.07
CA ALA A 21 8.41 12.74 43.36
C ALA A 21 6.92 12.77 42.93
N MET A 22 6.64 12.42 41.68
CA MET A 22 5.30 12.00 41.30
C MET A 22 5.04 10.68 42.05
N ALA A 23 4.07 10.72 42.94
CA ALA A 23 3.55 9.50 43.56
C ALA A 23 3.27 8.48 42.45
N ALA A 24 3.82 7.28 42.56
CA ALA A 24 3.52 6.20 41.64
C ALA A 24 2.00 6.09 41.51
N ALA A 25 1.48 6.25 40.31
CA ALA A 25 0.06 6.04 40.07
C ALA A 25 -0.28 4.62 40.54
N ALA A 26 -1.35 4.50 41.31
CA ALA A 26 -1.85 3.18 41.70
C ALA A 26 -2.12 2.37 40.43
N PRO A 27 -1.90 1.05 40.41
CA PRO A 27 -2.18 0.23 39.24
C PRO A 27 -3.62 0.49 38.79
N ALA A 28 -3.80 0.58 37.45
CA ALA A 28 -5.09 0.86 36.85
C ALA A 28 -6.15 -0.05 37.46
N PRO A 29 -7.26 0.45 38.00
CA PRO A 29 -8.33 -0.38 38.47
C PRO A 29 -8.80 -1.27 37.33
N GLY A 30 -9.18 -2.51 37.59
CA GLY A 30 -9.79 -3.41 36.59
C GLY A 30 -11.17 -2.88 36.17
N LEU A 31 -11.19 -1.64 35.68
CA LEU A 31 -12.39 -0.93 35.29
C LEU A 31 -12.81 -1.36 33.90
N THR A 32 -14.04 -1.88 33.81
CA THR A 32 -14.69 -2.17 32.52
C THR A 32 -16.03 -1.45 32.43
N CYS A 33 -16.46 -1.19 31.20
CA CYS A 33 -17.76 -0.64 30.90
C CYS A 33 -18.60 -1.65 30.11
N ALA A 34 -19.86 -1.85 30.50
CA ALA A 34 -20.86 -2.51 29.69
C ALA A 34 -21.63 -1.42 28.93
N PRO A 35 -21.35 -1.23 27.61
CA PRO A 35 -21.98 -0.16 26.83
C PRO A 35 -23.45 -0.50 26.50
N ASP A 36 -23.82 -1.76 26.60
CA ASP A 36 -25.16 -2.28 26.31
C ASP A 36 -25.47 -3.50 27.20
N ASN A 37 -26.69 -4.01 27.09
CA ASN A 37 -27.16 -5.19 27.83
C ASN A 37 -26.92 -6.52 27.06
N ARG A 38 -26.05 -6.54 26.04
CA ARG A 38 -25.75 -7.72 25.23
C ARG A 38 -24.54 -8.51 25.74
N GLY A 39 -23.93 -8.06 26.84
CA GLY A 39 -22.79 -8.72 27.46
C GLY A 39 -21.44 -8.30 26.86
N ASN A 40 -21.41 -7.27 26.01
CA ASN A 40 -20.17 -6.69 25.55
C ASN A 40 -19.50 -5.92 26.70
N LEU A 41 -18.18 -6.09 26.86
CA LEU A 41 -17.39 -5.38 27.86
C LEU A 41 -16.27 -4.60 27.17
N ILE A 42 -16.03 -3.38 27.64
CA ILE A 42 -14.96 -2.52 27.18
C ILE A 42 -14.05 -2.21 28.35
N SER A 43 -12.76 -2.48 28.20
CA SER A 43 -11.75 -2.25 29.22
C SER A 43 -11.21 -0.83 29.15
N LEU A 44 -10.85 -0.29 30.32
CA LEU A 44 -10.05 0.92 30.41
C LEU A 44 -8.66 0.67 29.77
N GLN A 45 -8.24 1.58 28.89
CA GLN A 45 -6.97 1.50 28.17
C GLN A 45 -6.02 2.61 28.63
N GLU A 46 -4.75 2.28 28.79
CA GLU A 46 -3.69 3.26 29.04
C GLU A 46 -3.04 3.66 27.71
N VAL A 47 -3.10 4.94 27.36
CA VAL A 47 -2.54 5.49 26.13
C VAL A 47 -1.75 6.76 26.46
N GLY A 48 -0.45 6.74 26.23
CA GLY A 48 0.41 7.89 26.50
C GLY A 48 0.46 8.34 27.96
N GLY A 49 0.19 7.43 28.92
CA GLY A 49 0.14 7.73 30.35
C GLY A 49 -1.22 8.27 30.82
N GLU A 50 -2.23 8.27 29.98
CA GLU A 50 -3.62 8.62 30.30
C GLU A 50 -4.51 7.37 30.25
N TYR A 51 -5.53 7.32 31.10
CA TYR A 51 -6.53 6.27 31.10
C TYR A 51 -7.76 6.69 30.29
N LEU A 52 -8.06 5.92 29.26
CA LEU A 52 -9.11 6.20 28.30
C LEU A 52 -10.16 5.08 28.25
N LEU A 53 -11.41 5.48 28.12
CA LEU A 53 -12.54 4.61 27.85
C LEU A 53 -13.20 5.04 26.54
N PHE A 54 -13.18 4.18 25.56
CA PHE A 54 -13.73 4.44 24.23
C PHE A 54 -15.07 3.71 24.08
N LEU A 55 -16.15 4.44 23.92
CA LEU A 55 -17.50 3.88 23.84
C LEU A 55 -18.07 3.92 22.42
N PRO A 56 -18.91 2.95 22.04
CA PRO A 56 -19.61 2.92 20.78
C PRO A 56 -20.69 4.03 20.70
N SER A 57 -21.11 4.36 19.49
CA SER A 57 -22.18 5.32 19.21
C SER A 57 -23.52 4.98 19.90
N THR A 58 -23.71 3.71 20.24
CA THR A 58 -24.93 3.19 20.86
C THR A 58 -24.89 3.17 22.39
N ALA A 59 -23.81 3.68 23.01
CA ALA A 59 -23.72 3.73 24.47
C ALA A 59 -24.69 4.73 25.07
N ASP A 60 -25.50 4.28 26.04
CA ASP A 60 -26.42 5.16 26.78
C ASP A 60 -25.71 5.78 27.98
N LEU A 61 -25.30 7.03 27.85
CA LEU A 61 -24.62 7.75 28.92
C LEU A 61 -25.53 8.11 30.10
N THR A 62 -26.86 8.02 29.93
CA THR A 62 -27.83 8.23 31.03
C THR A 62 -28.06 6.98 31.86
N ALA A 63 -27.60 5.83 31.38
CA ALA A 63 -27.70 4.53 32.05
C ALA A 63 -26.42 3.71 31.93
N LEU A 64 -25.25 4.37 32.00
CA LEU A 64 -23.95 3.73 31.85
C LEU A 64 -23.64 2.77 33.00
N THR A 65 -23.09 1.61 32.70
CA THR A 65 -22.73 0.62 33.70
C THR A 65 -21.21 0.40 33.74
N LEU A 66 -20.59 0.61 34.91
CA LEU A 66 -19.18 0.31 35.15
C LEU A 66 -19.05 -0.90 36.09
N ASN A 67 -18.07 -1.78 35.78
CA ASN A 67 -17.68 -2.87 36.63
C ASN A 67 -16.29 -2.58 37.20
N PHE A 68 -16.11 -2.70 38.53
CA PHE A 68 -14.88 -2.37 39.21
C PHE A 68 -14.83 -3.05 40.58
N GLU A 69 -13.68 -3.04 41.24
CA GLU A 69 -13.49 -3.45 42.59
C GLU A 69 -13.28 -2.25 43.52
N GLY A 70 -13.71 -2.37 44.77
CA GLY A 70 -13.54 -1.34 45.81
C GLY A 70 -14.74 -0.42 45.99
N GLU A 71 -15.27 -0.41 47.19
CA GLU A 71 -16.39 0.44 47.61
C GLU A 71 -16.00 1.26 48.87
N PRO A 72 -16.50 2.48 49.09
CA PRO A 72 -17.39 3.22 48.21
C PRO A 72 -16.69 3.74 46.95
N ALA A 73 -17.46 3.95 45.88
CA ALA A 73 -16.95 4.46 44.60
C ALA A 73 -17.75 5.69 44.14
N ALA A 74 -17.06 6.61 43.47
CA ALA A 74 -17.64 7.84 42.97
C ALA A 74 -16.90 8.38 41.71
N LEU A 75 -17.60 9.13 40.85
CA LEU A 75 -17.04 9.91 39.77
C LEU A 75 -17.11 11.38 40.14
N THR A 76 -16.04 12.13 39.87
CA THR A 76 -15.99 13.58 40.11
C THR A 76 -15.52 14.33 38.88
N ALA A 77 -16.25 15.40 38.50
CA ALA A 77 -15.89 16.31 37.41
C ALA A 77 -16.46 17.70 37.67
N GLY A 78 -15.72 18.76 37.39
CA GLY A 78 -16.19 20.12 37.47
C GLY A 78 -16.77 20.53 38.83
N GLY A 79 -16.26 19.93 39.93
CA GLY A 79 -16.77 20.18 41.29
C GLY A 79 -18.07 19.42 41.65
N ARG A 80 -18.55 18.54 40.77
CA ARG A 80 -19.70 17.66 40.99
C ARG A 80 -19.23 16.23 41.29
N GLU A 81 -20.06 15.48 42.00
CA GLU A 81 -19.80 14.10 42.37
C GLU A 81 -21.06 13.27 42.22
N ILE A 82 -20.92 12.09 41.66
CA ILE A 82 -21.97 11.05 41.67
C ILE A 82 -21.40 9.77 42.29
N ALA A 83 -22.14 9.20 43.21
CA ALA A 83 -21.82 7.89 43.72
C ALA A 83 -22.18 6.82 42.69
N VAL A 84 -21.31 5.82 42.53
CA VAL A 84 -21.52 4.71 41.60
C VAL A 84 -21.34 3.38 42.33
N THR A 85 -22.11 2.37 41.92
CA THR A 85 -22.01 1.00 42.40
C THR A 85 -21.66 0.07 41.27
N SER A 86 -20.70 -0.83 41.48
CA SER A 86 -20.25 -1.78 40.45
C SER A 86 -21.42 -2.58 39.90
N GLY A 87 -21.54 -2.65 38.56
CA GLY A 87 -22.61 -3.38 37.88
C GLY A 87 -23.99 -2.72 37.93
N GLN A 88 -24.14 -1.48 38.44
CA GLN A 88 -25.39 -0.74 38.42
C GLN A 88 -25.34 0.44 37.46
N PRO A 89 -26.45 0.73 36.75
CA PRO A 89 -26.52 1.86 35.85
C PRO A 89 -26.51 3.19 36.61
N PHE A 90 -25.88 4.20 36.04
CA PHE A 90 -25.84 5.58 36.52
C PHE A 90 -25.85 6.58 35.36
N ASP A 91 -26.25 7.81 35.66
CA ASP A 91 -26.29 8.90 34.66
C ASP A 91 -24.98 9.69 34.70
N LEU A 92 -24.09 9.46 33.72
CA LEU A 92 -22.85 10.21 33.56
C LEU A 92 -23.10 11.68 33.18
N THR A 93 -24.19 11.96 32.45
CA THR A 93 -24.50 13.32 31.94
C THR A 93 -24.79 14.28 33.07
N ALA A 94 -25.16 13.78 34.25
CA ALA A 94 -25.39 14.60 35.47
C ALA A 94 -24.13 15.38 35.91
N LEU A 95 -22.93 14.89 35.55
CA LEU A 95 -21.68 15.62 35.78
C LEU A 95 -21.45 16.74 34.78
N TYR A 96 -22.13 16.73 33.62
CA TYR A 96 -21.88 17.60 32.47
C TYR A 96 -23.17 18.28 31.95
N PRO A 97 -23.84 19.15 32.71
CA PRO A 97 -25.13 19.75 32.32
C PRO A 97 -25.07 20.66 31.07
N GLY A 98 -23.87 21.03 30.61
CA GLY A 98 -23.62 21.78 29.38
C GLY A 98 -22.97 20.95 28.28
N GLY A 99 -22.89 19.63 28.48
CA GLY A 99 -22.08 18.74 27.63
C GLY A 99 -20.59 18.73 28.01
N PRO A 100 -19.81 17.82 27.45
CA PRO A 100 -18.37 17.76 27.66
C PRO A 100 -17.62 18.79 26.82
N ASP A 101 -16.41 19.16 27.25
CA ASP A 101 -15.51 19.97 26.44
C ASP A 101 -14.92 19.09 25.30
N ASP A 102 -15.00 19.58 24.07
CA ASP A 102 -14.46 18.90 22.87
C ASP A 102 -14.89 17.44 22.69
N GLY A 103 -16.07 17.04 23.20
CA GLY A 103 -16.59 15.67 23.11
C GLY A 103 -15.87 14.67 24.03
N VAL A 104 -15.08 15.15 25.01
CA VAL A 104 -14.36 14.30 25.98
C VAL A 104 -14.92 14.47 27.38
N TYR A 105 -15.43 13.39 27.96
CA TYR A 105 -15.89 13.34 29.36
C TYR A 105 -14.71 13.04 30.29
N ALA A 106 -14.06 14.07 30.83
CA ALA A 106 -12.92 13.93 31.74
C ALA A 106 -13.36 13.93 33.20
N PHE A 107 -13.18 12.84 33.91
CA PHE A 107 -13.55 12.70 35.32
C PHE A 107 -12.47 11.97 36.12
N THR A 108 -12.52 12.11 37.44
CA THR A 108 -11.74 11.24 38.36
C THR A 108 -12.62 10.14 38.89
N PHE A 109 -12.25 8.90 38.62
CA PHE A 109 -12.85 7.71 39.24
C PHE A 109 -12.16 7.44 40.56
N ARG A 110 -12.96 7.30 41.63
CA ARG A 110 -12.49 6.93 42.97
C ARG A 110 -13.15 5.63 43.38
N ALA A 111 -12.35 4.68 43.87
CA ALA A 111 -12.82 3.45 44.45
C ALA A 111 -11.94 3.09 45.65
N GLY A 112 -12.54 2.95 46.84
CA GLY A 112 -11.80 2.82 48.08
C GLY A 112 -10.85 3.99 48.33
N SER A 113 -9.56 3.73 48.48
CA SER A 113 -8.51 4.76 48.63
C SER A 113 -7.86 5.20 47.30
N GLY A 114 -8.18 4.54 46.17
CA GLY A 114 -7.61 4.83 44.83
C GLY A 114 -8.33 5.98 44.16
N GLN A 115 -7.55 6.75 43.35
CA GLN A 115 -8.08 7.79 42.45
C GLN A 115 -7.41 7.64 41.11
N THR A 116 -8.21 7.63 40.02
CA THR A 116 -7.73 7.48 38.66
C THR A 116 -8.43 8.53 37.80
N PRO A 117 -7.68 9.44 37.16
CA PRO A 117 -8.25 10.31 36.13
C PRO A 117 -8.59 9.48 34.90
N VAL A 118 -9.79 9.63 34.37
CA VAL A 118 -10.28 8.90 33.19
C VAL A 118 -10.84 9.91 32.20
N LYS A 119 -10.52 9.69 30.93
CA LYS A 119 -11.16 10.37 29.81
C LYS A 119 -12.05 9.37 29.07
N LEU A 120 -13.29 9.71 28.87
CA LEU A 120 -14.24 8.90 28.12
C LEU A 120 -14.58 9.63 26.82
N MET A 121 -14.50 8.90 25.72
CA MET A 121 -14.87 9.37 24.39
C MET A 121 -15.95 8.46 23.82
N VAL A 122 -16.86 9.04 23.05
CA VAL A 122 -17.99 8.32 22.46
C VAL A 122 -17.93 8.48 20.93
N SER A 123 -18.13 7.37 20.24
CA SER A 123 -18.32 7.32 18.80
C SER A 123 -19.68 7.91 18.38
N GLU A 124 -19.79 8.26 17.11
CA GLU A 124 -21.04 8.72 16.49
C GLU A 124 -21.15 8.13 15.09
N ASN A 125 -22.37 8.01 14.59
CA ASN A 125 -22.71 7.75 13.18
C ASN A 125 -22.25 6.44 12.56
N ILE A 126 -21.36 5.65 13.19
CA ILE A 126 -20.92 4.35 12.67
C ILE A 126 -21.25 3.20 13.60
N GLY A 127 -21.34 2.02 13.03
CA GLY A 127 -21.59 0.78 13.78
C GLY A 127 -20.38 0.32 14.58
N SER A 128 -20.60 -0.69 15.44
CA SER A 128 -19.57 -1.25 16.31
C SER A 128 -19.48 -2.75 16.19
N MET A 129 -18.27 -3.27 16.03
CA MET A 129 -17.98 -4.70 15.99
C MET A 129 -17.24 -5.13 17.26
N PHE A 130 -17.80 -6.11 17.95
CA PHE A 130 -17.20 -6.73 19.12
C PHE A 130 -16.76 -8.13 18.79
N ILE A 131 -15.48 -8.42 18.96
CA ILE A 131 -14.88 -9.75 18.81
C ILE A 131 -14.36 -10.22 20.16
N THR A 132 -14.76 -11.42 20.54
CA THR A 132 -14.29 -12.10 21.76
C THR A 132 -13.70 -13.44 21.35
N SER A 133 -12.41 -13.62 21.59
CA SER A 133 -11.69 -14.87 21.32
C SER A 133 -12.22 -16.01 22.18
N ALA A 134 -12.26 -17.22 21.63
CA ALA A 134 -12.65 -18.42 22.39
C ALA A 134 -11.64 -18.76 23.51
N ASP A 135 -10.36 -18.45 23.28
CA ASP A 135 -9.27 -18.56 24.26
C ASP A 135 -8.46 -17.24 24.25
N PRO A 136 -8.94 -16.21 24.95
CA PRO A 136 -8.30 -14.89 24.91
C PRO A 136 -6.91 -14.88 25.55
N VAL A 137 -6.57 -15.87 26.39
CA VAL A 137 -5.28 -15.97 27.06
C VAL A 137 -4.20 -16.50 26.12
N ASN A 138 -4.46 -17.59 25.38
CA ASN A 138 -3.46 -18.26 24.55
C ASN A 138 -3.62 -17.97 23.06
N LYS A 139 -4.86 -17.75 22.60
CA LYS A 139 -5.21 -17.50 21.19
C LYS A 139 -6.08 -16.26 21.03
N GLY A 140 -5.83 -15.24 21.84
CA GLY A 140 -6.49 -13.95 21.75
C GLY A 140 -5.84 -13.04 20.69
N ARG A 141 -6.23 -11.77 20.72
CA ARG A 141 -5.74 -10.73 19.81
C ARG A 141 -4.21 -10.68 19.73
N SER A 142 -3.51 -10.66 20.87
CA SER A 142 -2.05 -10.59 20.88
C SER A 142 -1.38 -11.75 20.16
N TYR A 143 -1.97 -12.96 20.21
CA TYR A 143 -1.49 -14.10 19.42
C TYR A 143 -1.69 -13.89 17.91
N VAL A 144 -2.87 -13.41 17.51
CA VAL A 144 -3.16 -13.14 16.09
C VAL A 144 -2.22 -12.07 15.51
N GLU A 145 -1.94 -11.03 16.30
CA GLU A 145 -1.09 -9.90 15.88
C GLU A 145 0.43 -10.21 15.86
N GLN A 146 0.88 -11.33 16.43
CA GLN A 146 2.29 -11.73 16.41
C GLN A 146 2.76 -12.18 15.03
N VAL A 147 1.95 -12.97 14.33
CA VAL A 147 2.27 -13.54 13.03
C VAL A 147 1.03 -13.51 12.15
N LYS A 148 1.15 -13.00 10.93
CA LYS A 148 0.05 -12.85 9.96
C LYS A 148 -0.76 -14.15 9.75
N GLY A 149 -0.09 -15.31 9.77
CA GLY A 149 -0.69 -16.63 9.60
C GLY A 149 -1.40 -17.19 10.83
N ASN A 150 -1.24 -16.58 12.02
CA ASN A 150 -1.90 -17.04 13.24
C ASN A 150 -3.43 -16.88 13.13
N LYS A 151 -4.14 -17.95 13.47
CA LYS A 151 -5.60 -18.02 13.36
C LYS A 151 -6.20 -18.20 14.77
N ALA A 152 -7.27 -17.45 15.06
CA ALA A 152 -8.09 -17.63 16.25
C ALA A 152 -9.56 -17.77 15.85
N SER A 153 -10.39 -18.28 16.77
CA SER A 153 -11.85 -18.34 16.64
C SER A 153 -12.52 -17.70 17.85
N GLY A 154 -13.82 -17.47 17.78
CA GLY A 154 -14.53 -16.87 18.90
C GLY A 154 -15.98 -16.56 18.58
N ARG A 155 -16.45 -15.44 19.10
CA ARG A 155 -17.76 -14.86 18.81
C ARG A 155 -17.61 -13.44 18.31
N MET A 156 -18.53 -13.03 17.47
CA MET A 156 -18.62 -11.67 16.95
C MET A 156 -20.05 -11.14 17.12
N THR A 157 -20.15 -9.87 17.50
CA THR A 157 -21.39 -9.10 17.50
C THR A 157 -21.14 -7.83 16.68
N LEU A 158 -21.99 -7.56 15.68
CA LEU A 158 -21.99 -6.34 14.90
C LEU A 158 -23.30 -5.61 15.15
N ILE A 159 -23.21 -4.35 15.56
CA ILE A 159 -24.33 -3.45 15.87
C ILE A 159 -24.25 -2.26 14.94
N GLY A 160 -25.34 -1.93 14.28
CA GLY A 160 -25.44 -0.75 13.43
C GLY A 160 -25.39 0.56 14.21
N ALA A 161 -25.18 1.68 13.52
CA ALA A 161 -25.18 3.01 14.13
C ALA A 161 -26.55 3.35 14.79
N ASP A 162 -27.63 2.78 14.26
CA ASP A 162 -28.99 2.88 14.79
C ASP A 162 -29.26 1.99 16.04
N GLY A 163 -28.26 1.23 16.49
CA GLY A 163 -28.38 0.25 17.58
C GLY A 163 -28.98 -1.10 17.15
N GLY A 164 -29.33 -1.27 15.87
CA GLY A 164 -29.82 -2.53 15.31
C GLY A 164 -28.76 -3.63 15.36
N LEU A 165 -29.15 -4.85 15.73
CA LEU A 165 -28.27 -6.01 15.71
C LEU A 165 -28.17 -6.54 14.28
N ILE A 166 -26.99 -6.46 13.67
CA ILE A 166 -26.72 -6.98 12.33
C ILE A 166 -26.27 -8.43 12.40
N TYR A 167 -25.35 -8.74 13.29
CA TYR A 167 -24.85 -10.11 13.50
C TYR A 167 -24.55 -10.37 14.98
N SER A 168 -24.87 -11.57 15.43
CA SER A 168 -24.36 -12.13 16.69
C SER A 168 -24.22 -13.64 16.53
N GLY A 169 -22.99 -14.13 16.52
CA GLY A 169 -22.77 -15.54 16.26
C GLY A 169 -21.31 -15.95 16.35
N GLU A 170 -21.05 -17.13 15.79
CA GLU A 170 -19.74 -17.73 15.72
C GLU A 170 -18.84 -16.94 14.75
N LEU A 171 -17.63 -16.65 15.20
CA LEU A 171 -16.49 -16.26 14.40
C LEU A 171 -15.59 -17.49 14.25
N SER A 172 -15.71 -18.20 13.12
CA SER A 172 -14.95 -19.43 12.90
C SER A 172 -13.45 -19.16 12.72
N GLN A 173 -13.08 -17.99 12.19
CA GLN A 173 -11.69 -17.59 12.06
C GLN A 173 -11.53 -16.06 12.09
N ILE A 174 -10.44 -15.61 12.72
CA ILE A 174 -9.81 -14.31 12.51
C ILE A 174 -8.31 -14.51 12.32
N LYS A 175 -7.73 -13.86 11.32
CA LYS A 175 -6.28 -13.85 11.04
C LYS A 175 -5.83 -12.49 10.54
N GLY A 176 -4.53 -12.25 10.57
CA GLY A 176 -3.92 -11.08 9.93
C GLY A 176 -4.06 -11.13 8.41
N ARG A 177 -4.12 -9.94 7.76
CA ARG A 177 -4.12 -9.78 6.29
C ARG A 177 -3.22 -8.63 5.86
N GLY A 178 -3.16 -8.39 4.55
CA GLY A 178 -2.32 -7.35 3.93
C GLY A 178 -0.84 -7.74 3.90
N ASN A 179 -0.03 -6.94 3.26
CA ASN A 179 1.40 -7.15 3.11
C ASN A 179 2.17 -5.99 3.73
N SER A 180 2.34 -4.86 3.03
CA SER A 180 2.96 -3.64 3.54
C SER A 180 2.25 -3.12 4.78
N THR A 181 0.93 -3.04 4.78
CA THR A 181 0.12 -2.60 5.92
C THR A 181 0.27 -3.49 7.15
N TRP A 182 0.48 -4.81 6.97
CA TRP A 182 0.75 -5.71 8.08
C TRP A 182 2.14 -5.48 8.70
N THR A 183 3.16 -5.31 7.86
CA THR A 183 4.56 -5.22 8.33
C THR A 183 4.94 -3.84 8.83
N ALA A 184 4.48 -2.79 8.15
CA ALA A 184 4.93 -1.42 8.39
C ALA A 184 4.21 -0.73 9.57
N TYR A 185 2.97 -1.13 9.91
CA TYR A 185 2.15 -0.37 10.85
C TYR A 185 1.74 -1.14 12.09
N PRO A 186 1.57 -0.46 13.23
CA PRO A 186 1.15 -1.08 14.49
C PRO A 186 -0.31 -1.51 14.48
N LYS A 187 -1.20 -0.79 13.80
CA LYS A 187 -2.62 -1.11 13.64
C LYS A 187 -2.79 -2.17 12.55
N LYS A 188 -3.16 -3.39 12.94
CA LYS A 188 -3.17 -4.55 12.04
C LYS A 188 -4.52 -4.70 11.34
N PRO A 189 -4.54 -4.92 10.01
CA PRO A 189 -5.74 -5.33 9.28
C PRO A 189 -6.03 -6.82 9.47
N TYR A 190 -7.33 -7.22 9.38
CA TYR A 190 -7.75 -8.59 9.61
C TYR A 190 -8.61 -9.13 8.47
N GLN A 191 -8.59 -10.46 8.34
CA GLN A 191 -9.61 -11.22 7.62
C GLN A 191 -10.39 -12.03 8.65
N ILE A 192 -11.72 -11.99 8.53
CA ILE A 192 -12.64 -12.72 9.39
C ILE A 192 -13.45 -13.73 8.58
N LYS A 193 -13.80 -14.86 9.19
CA LYS A 193 -14.69 -15.88 8.62
C LYS A 193 -15.79 -16.24 9.62
N LEU A 194 -17.02 -16.05 9.19
CA LEU A 194 -18.20 -16.32 10.01
C LEU A 194 -18.57 -17.82 10.00
N GLY A 195 -19.29 -18.28 11.00
CA GLY A 195 -19.85 -19.64 11.02
C GLY A 195 -20.91 -19.88 9.93
N LYS A 196 -21.62 -18.81 9.53
CA LYS A 196 -22.63 -18.87 8.45
C LYS A 196 -22.51 -17.67 7.50
N LYS A 197 -22.93 -17.83 6.25
CA LYS A 197 -23.04 -16.71 5.30
C LYS A 197 -24.01 -15.65 5.87
N THR A 198 -23.59 -14.39 5.85
CA THR A 198 -24.37 -13.24 6.37
C THR A 198 -24.01 -12.02 5.56
N ASP A 199 -25.00 -11.21 5.19
CA ASP A 199 -24.79 -9.85 4.68
C ASP A 199 -24.50 -8.92 5.87
N LEU A 200 -23.22 -8.63 6.11
CA LEU A 200 -22.79 -7.73 7.20
C LEU A 200 -22.99 -6.25 6.85
N LEU A 201 -23.12 -5.91 5.58
CA LEU A 201 -23.26 -4.54 5.12
C LEU A 201 -24.74 -4.11 4.98
N GLN A 202 -25.66 -5.09 5.06
CA GLN A 202 -27.10 -4.86 4.94
C GLN A 202 -27.48 -4.19 3.60
N THR A 203 -26.87 -4.64 2.52
CA THR A 203 -27.17 -4.18 1.15
C THR A 203 -28.61 -4.52 0.74
N GLY A 204 -29.18 -5.55 1.35
CA GLY A 204 -30.51 -6.08 1.03
C GLY A 204 -30.51 -7.05 -0.14
N ASP A 205 -29.38 -7.30 -0.76
CA ASP A 205 -29.23 -8.34 -1.79
C ASP A 205 -28.85 -9.68 -1.14
N PRO A 206 -29.63 -10.75 -1.32
CA PRO A 206 -29.28 -12.07 -0.80
C PRO A 206 -27.96 -12.64 -1.32
N GLY A 207 -27.51 -12.21 -2.50
CA GLY A 207 -26.22 -12.59 -3.09
C GLY A 207 -25.02 -12.10 -2.29
N GLU A 208 -25.15 -10.97 -1.60
CA GLU A 208 -24.10 -10.33 -0.79
C GLU A 208 -23.75 -11.10 0.49
N ALA A 209 -24.54 -12.10 0.87
CA ALA A 209 -24.28 -12.90 2.06
C ALA A 209 -23.03 -13.78 1.88
N ALA A 210 -21.97 -13.50 2.63
CA ALA A 210 -20.72 -14.24 2.58
C ALA A 210 -20.26 -14.70 3.97
N LYS A 211 -19.32 -15.67 3.99
CA LYS A 211 -18.63 -16.05 5.23
C LYS A 211 -17.39 -15.19 5.49
N THR A 212 -16.68 -14.84 4.43
CA THR A 212 -15.38 -14.15 4.54
C THR A 212 -15.55 -12.65 4.33
N TRP A 213 -14.99 -11.88 5.24
CA TRP A 213 -14.98 -10.41 5.22
C TRP A 213 -13.60 -9.88 5.57
N VAL A 214 -13.31 -8.65 5.23
CA VAL A 214 -12.05 -7.99 5.56
C VAL A 214 -12.27 -6.74 6.41
N LEU A 215 -11.32 -6.48 7.30
CA LEU A 215 -11.24 -5.28 8.11
C LEU A 215 -9.96 -4.54 7.73
N LEU A 216 -10.10 -3.51 6.89
CA LEU A 216 -8.99 -2.65 6.50
C LEU A 216 -8.68 -1.68 7.62
N ALA A 217 -7.40 -1.54 7.97
CA ALA A 217 -7.00 -0.76 9.14
C ALA A 217 -7.02 0.75 8.91
N ASN A 218 -6.91 1.22 7.65
CA ASN A 218 -6.86 2.64 7.26
C ASN A 218 -5.86 3.45 8.12
N TYR A 219 -4.69 2.87 8.42
CA TYR A 219 -3.69 3.55 9.25
C TYR A 219 -2.93 4.61 8.46
N TYR A 220 -2.70 4.35 7.18
CA TYR A 220 -2.02 5.25 6.27
C TYR A 220 -2.94 6.37 5.81
N ASP A 221 -4.18 6.04 5.44
CA ASP A 221 -5.21 6.99 5.05
C ASP A 221 -5.71 7.80 6.26
N LYS A 222 -5.28 9.06 6.35
CA LYS A 222 -5.67 9.97 7.45
C LYS A 222 -7.10 10.48 7.34
N SER A 223 -7.71 10.36 6.17
CA SER A 223 -9.11 10.71 5.94
C SER A 223 -10.07 9.57 6.31
N PHE A 224 -9.61 8.33 6.31
CA PHE A 224 -10.39 7.09 6.51
C PHE A 224 -11.38 6.75 5.42
N ILE A 225 -11.41 7.49 4.31
CA ILE A 225 -12.45 7.36 3.29
C ILE A 225 -11.95 7.01 1.90
N LEU A 226 -10.61 6.95 1.64
CA LEU A 226 -10.07 6.80 0.30
C LEU A 226 -10.57 5.53 -0.41
N ASN A 227 -10.50 4.38 0.26
CA ASN A 227 -11.04 3.12 -0.29
C ASN A 227 -12.56 3.22 -0.53
N THR A 228 -13.34 3.66 0.47
CA THR A 228 -14.80 3.78 0.34
C THR A 228 -15.21 4.72 -0.80
N LEU A 229 -14.61 5.92 -0.84
CA LEU A 229 -14.86 6.90 -1.90
C LEU A 229 -14.58 6.31 -3.28
N THR A 230 -13.44 5.60 -3.43
CA THR A 230 -13.05 5.06 -4.74
C THR A 230 -13.91 3.88 -5.16
N PHE A 231 -14.28 3.00 -4.22
CA PHE A 231 -15.21 1.89 -4.51
C PHE A 231 -16.58 2.40 -4.95
N ASP A 232 -17.12 3.39 -4.23
CA ASP A 232 -18.42 3.96 -4.54
C ASP A 232 -18.39 4.80 -5.83
N LEU A 233 -17.27 5.46 -6.13
CA LEU A 233 -17.06 6.17 -7.39
C LEU A 233 -16.96 5.20 -8.58
N ALA A 234 -16.26 4.09 -8.41
CA ALA A 234 -16.14 3.05 -9.42
C ALA A 234 -17.49 2.40 -9.73
N ASP A 235 -18.29 2.12 -8.70
CA ASP A 235 -19.67 1.65 -8.84
C ASP A 235 -20.54 2.66 -9.58
N ALA A 236 -20.51 3.93 -9.18
CA ALA A 236 -21.27 4.99 -9.82
C ALA A 236 -20.83 5.24 -11.27
N LEU A 237 -19.57 4.99 -11.60
CA LEU A 237 -19.04 5.00 -12.95
C LEU A 237 -19.42 3.75 -13.75
N GLY A 238 -20.08 2.75 -13.16
CA GLY A 238 -20.56 1.55 -13.84
C GLY A 238 -19.52 0.43 -13.94
N LEU A 239 -18.47 0.42 -13.11
CA LEU A 239 -17.59 -0.73 -12.97
C LEU A 239 -18.30 -1.82 -12.15
N PRO A 240 -18.56 -2.99 -12.74
CA PRO A 240 -19.19 -4.08 -12.02
C PRO A 240 -18.32 -4.55 -10.85
N TYR A 241 -18.99 -5.11 -9.85
CA TYR A 241 -18.32 -5.78 -8.71
C TYR A 241 -17.42 -4.90 -7.86
N SER A 242 -17.60 -3.57 -7.92
CA SER A 242 -16.91 -2.64 -7.02
C SER A 242 -17.29 -2.93 -5.58
N PRO A 243 -16.31 -3.16 -4.65
CA PRO A 243 -16.61 -3.69 -3.33
C PRO A 243 -17.54 -2.79 -2.52
N ASN A 244 -18.48 -3.39 -1.80
CA ASN A 244 -19.23 -2.70 -0.77
C ASN A 244 -18.38 -2.59 0.50
N SER A 245 -18.54 -1.47 1.21
CA SER A 245 -17.81 -1.24 2.45
C SER A 245 -18.56 -0.34 3.42
N ARG A 246 -18.19 -0.41 4.72
CA ARG A 246 -18.75 0.43 5.78
C ARG A 246 -17.71 0.68 6.87
N PRO A 247 -17.54 1.91 7.36
CA PRO A 247 -16.71 2.16 8.53
C PRO A 247 -17.37 1.58 9.79
N ILE A 248 -16.56 1.00 10.65
CA ILE A 248 -16.98 0.45 11.95
C ILE A 248 -15.92 0.75 13.02
N ASP A 249 -16.34 0.84 14.27
CA ASP A 249 -15.46 0.80 15.43
C ASP A 249 -15.22 -0.65 15.88
N LEU A 250 -13.97 -1.05 15.97
CA LEU A 250 -13.60 -2.41 16.35
C LEU A 250 -13.21 -2.49 17.83
N TYR A 251 -13.86 -3.41 18.52
CA TYR A 251 -13.51 -3.85 19.87
C TYR A 251 -13.08 -5.31 19.83
N TYR A 252 -11.84 -5.61 20.24
CA TYR A 252 -11.33 -6.97 20.22
C TYR A 252 -10.79 -7.36 21.57
N ASP A 253 -11.35 -8.44 22.16
CA ASP A 253 -11.09 -8.93 23.52
C ASP A 253 -11.22 -7.80 24.58
N GLY A 254 -12.26 -6.97 24.44
CA GLY A 254 -12.57 -5.88 25.35
C GLY A 254 -11.79 -4.58 25.11
N GLU A 255 -10.84 -4.55 24.18
CA GLU A 255 -10.09 -3.33 23.83
C GLU A 255 -10.60 -2.68 22.56
N TYR A 256 -10.78 -1.36 22.58
CA TYR A 256 -10.99 -0.59 21.37
C TYR A 256 -9.75 -0.63 20.49
N ARG A 257 -9.94 -0.92 19.21
CA ARG A 257 -8.85 -1.05 18.24
C ARG A 257 -8.84 0.07 17.18
N GLY A 258 -9.78 0.97 17.28
CA GLY A 258 -9.93 2.09 16.33
C GLY A 258 -11.00 1.83 15.28
N THR A 259 -11.11 2.77 14.37
CA THR A 259 -12.02 2.72 13.23
C THR A 259 -11.41 1.86 12.12
N TYR A 260 -12.18 0.89 11.63
CA TYR A 260 -11.83 0.00 10.53
C TYR A 260 -12.82 0.16 9.39
N LEU A 261 -12.42 -0.18 8.19
CA LEU A 261 -13.34 -0.37 7.08
C LEU A 261 -13.71 -1.85 6.99
N LEU A 262 -14.96 -2.19 7.32
CA LEU A 262 -15.53 -3.50 7.02
C LEU A 262 -15.84 -3.52 5.53
N CYS A 263 -15.26 -4.47 4.81
CA CYS A 263 -15.30 -4.51 3.37
C CYS A 263 -15.48 -5.95 2.86
N GLU A 264 -16.06 -6.09 1.70
CA GLU A 264 -16.06 -7.33 0.93
C GLU A 264 -14.63 -7.75 0.59
N LYS A 265 -14.41 -9.03 0.53
CA LYS A 265 -13.19 -9.59 -0.06
C LYS A 265 -13.38 -9.67 -1.57
N THR A 266 -12.39 -9.27 -2.35
CA THR A 266 -12.36 -9.56 -3.79
C THR A 266 -12.24 -11.07 -3.98
N GLU A 267 -13.36 -11.71 -4.33
CA GLU A 267 -13.48 -13.17 -4.55
C GLU A 267 -14.70 -13.46 -5.44
N ILE A 268 -14.69 -14.60 -6.10
CA ILE A 268 -15.85 -15.07 -6.87
C ILE A 268 -16.95 -15.50 -5.90
N ASN A 269 -18.10 -14.83 -5.97
CA ASN A 269 -19.28 -15.10 -5.15
C ASN A 269 -20.45 -14.32 -5.76
N GLY A 270 -21.68 -14.83 -5.65
CA GLY A 270 -22.89 -14.30 -6.26
C GLY A 270 -23.28 -12.86 -5.91
N GLY A 271 -22.68 -12.24 -4.88
CA GLY A 271 -22.85 -10.81 -4.56
C GLY A 271 -21.58 -9.98 -4.73
N ARG A 272 -20.49 -10.60 -5.18
CA ARG A 272 -19.18 -9.96 -5.37
C ARG A 272 -18.78 -10.03 -6.84
N VAL A 273 -17.74 -10.78 -7.19
CA VAL A 273 -17.48 -11.07 -8.59
C VAL A 273 -18.41 -12.21 -9.01
N ASP A 274 -19.59 -11.86 -9.53
CA ASP A 274 -20.66 -12.82 -9.86
C ASP A 274 -20.41 -13.44 -11.24
N ILE A 275 -19.44 -14.33 -11.28
CA ILE A 275 -19.13 -15.17 -12.43
C ILE A 275 -19.11 -16.65 -12.00
N HIS A 276 -19.02 -17.54 -12.95
CA HIS A 276 -18.95 -18.97 -12.69
C HIS A 276 -17.83 -19.35 -11.72
N ASP A 277 -18.13 -20.25 -10.76
CA ASP A 277 -17.20 -20.71 -9.73
C ASP A 277 -16.35 -21.90 -10.23
N LEU A 278 -15.32 -21.61 -11.01
CA LEU A 278 -14.38 -22.61 -11.51
C LEU A 278 -13.58 -23.28 -10.37
N GLU A 279 -13.37 -22.59 -9.23
CA GLU A 279 -12.71 -23.19 -8.08
C GLU A 279 -13.52 -24.34 -7.50
N GLY A 280 -14.85 -24.16 -7.38
CA GLY A 280 -15.77 -25.23 -7.01
C GLY A 280 -15.78 -26.38 -8.00
N ASP A 281 -15.69 -26.10 -9.30
CA ASP A 281 -15.60 -27.17 -10.32
C ASP A 281 -14.29 -27.98 -10.19
N PHE A 282 -13.16 -27.33 -9.85
CA PHE A 282 -11.92 -28.06 -9.55
C PHE A 282 -12.04 -28.91 -8.28
N GLU A 283 -12.73 -28.42 -7.23
CA GLU A 283 -13.02 -29.21 -6.03
C GLU A 283 -13.87 -30.44 -6.38
N ASP A 284 -14.90 -30.26 -7.16
CA ASP A 284 -15.81 -31.35 -7.60
C ASP A 284 -15.11 -32.37 -8.52
N ALA A 285 -14.18 -31.91 -9.36
CA ALA A 285 -13.40 -32.80 -10.25
C ALA A 285 -12.28 -33.57 -9.51
N ASN A 286 -11.95 -33.18 -8.28
CA ASN A 286 -10.87 -33.75 -7.46
C ASN A 286 -11.34 -34.10 -6.04
N PRO A 287 -12.39 -34.92 -5.86
CA PRO A 287 -13.01 -35.19 -4.56
C PRO A 287 -12.10 -35.97 -3.57
N GLU A 288 -10.99 -36.52 -4.05
CA GLU A 288 -10.00 -37.20 -3.22
C GLU A 288 -8.99 -36.26 -2.57
N VAL A 289 -8.96 -34.99 -2.94
CA VAL A 289 -8.06 -33.99 -2.37
C VAL A 289 -8.66 -33.42 -1.10
N GLU A 290 -8.09 -33.72 0.06
CA GLU A 290 -8.58 -33.21 1.35
C GLU A 290 -8.16 -31.75 1.62
N ASP A 291 -6.97 -31.36 1.16
CA ASP A 291 -6.42 -30.01 1.30
C ASP A 291 -5.58 -29.64 0.06
N PHE A 292 -6.08 -28.69 -0.71
CA PHE A 292 -5.41 -28.21 -1.93
C PHE A 292 -4.11 -27.45 -1.62
N ASP A 293 -3.97 -26.90 -0.41
CA ASP A 293 -2.73 -26.28 0.06
C ASP A 293 -1.54 -27.26 0.12
N ASP A 294 -1.82 -28.54 0.35
CA ASP A 294 -0.80 -29.59 0.44
C ASP A 294 -0.33 -30.10 -0.94
N LEU A 295 -1.02 -29.74 -2.03
CA LEU A 295 -0.65 -30.19 -3.36
C LEU A 295 0.67 -29.55 -3.83
N PRO A 296 1.53 -30.35 -4.50
CA PRO A 296 2.78 -29.84 -5.05
C PRO A 296 2.55 -28.96 -6.28
N THR A 297 3.49 -28.02 -6.50
CA THR A 297 3.48 -27.16 -7.68
C THR A 297 4.60 -27.53 -8.64
N ALA A 298 4.42 -27.23 -9.92
CA ALA A 298 5.45 -27.30 -10.95
C ALA A 298 5.48 -26.01 -11.78
N ARG A 299 6.51 -25.84 -12.58
CA ARG A 299 6.65 -24.73 -13.51
C ARG A 299 6.68 -25.20 -14.93
N GLY A 300 6.09 -24.42 -15.82
CA GLY A 300 6.07 -24.62 -17.25
C GLY A 300 6.40 -23.33 -17.99
N THR A 301 6.47 -23.45 -19.31
CA THR A 301 6.57 -22.29 -20.22
C THR A 301 5.63 -22.57 -21.38
N ASN A 302 4.70 -21.67 -21.63
CA ASN A 302 3.73 -21.83 -22.73
C ASN A 302 4.32 -21.48 -24.10
N ALA A 303 3.50 -21.64 -25.15
CA ALA A 303 3.93 -21.36 -26.52
C ALA A 303 4.29 -19.89 -26.80
N TRP A 304 3.84 -18.96 -25.96
CA TRP A 304 4.17 -17.53 -26.06
C TRP A 304 5.44 -17.17 -25.28
N GLY A 305 6.05 -18.12 -24.55
CA GLY A 305 7.25 -17.91 -23.75
C GLY A 305 6.98 -17.45 -22.33
N ASN A 306 5.72 -17.45 -21.86
CA ASN A 306 5.38 -17.09 -20.50
C ASN A 306 5.82 -18.21 -19.55
N GLU A 307 6.60 -17.86 -18.53
CA GLU A 307 6.83 -18.74 -17.38
C GLU A 307 5.58 -18.76 -16.52
N TYR A 308 5.14 -19.94 -16.10
CA TYR A 308 4.01 -20.10 -15.18
C TYR A 308 4.26 -21.18 -14.13
N GLN A 309 3.56 -21.07 -13.01
CA GLN A 309 3.47 -22.08 -11.96
C GLN A 309 2.03 -22.57 -11.84
N TYR A 310 1.88 -23.87 -11.73
CA TYR A 310 0.60 -24.57 -11.61
C TYR A 310 0.64 -25.65 -10.54
N VAL A 311 -0.51 -26.16 -10.14
CA VAL A 311 -0.67 -27.26 -9.18
C VAL A 311 -0.73 -28.58 -9.92
N THR A 312 0.16 -29.52 -9.53
CA THR A 312 0.21 -30.83 -10.16
C THR A 312 -0.73 -31.82 -9.50
N GLY A 313 -1.22 -32.79 -10.29
CA GLY A 313 -2.08 -33.86 -9.81
C GLY A 313 -3.57 -33.49 -9.79
N LEU A 314 -3.95 -32.33 -10.33
CA LEU A 314 -5.35 -31.95 -10.52
C LEU A 314 -5.90 -32.48 -11.83
N SER A 315 -7.13 -33.01 -11.79
CA SER A 315 -7.96 -33.26 -12.96
C SER A 315 -8.69 -31.96 -13.34
N ASP A 316 -8.76 -31.67 -14.63
CA ASP A 316 -9.55 -30.54 -15.11
C ASP A 316 -11.06 -30.81 -15.01
N PRO A 317 -11.86 -29.82 -14.70
CA PRO A 317 -13.29 -29.86 -14.96
C PRO A 317 -13.61 -29.89 -16.46
N ASP A 318 -14.84 -30.19 -16.83
CA ASP A 318 -15.28 -30.30 -18.23
C ASP A 318 -15.10 -29.01 -19.04
N ASP A 319 -15.20 -27.85 -18.40
CA ASP A 319 -15.07 -26.52 -19.02
C ASP A 319 -14.19 -25.59 -18.17
N ILE A 320 -13.03 -25.26 -18.72
CA ILE A 320 -12.06 -24.32 -18.13
C ILE A 320 -12.06 -22.96 -18.86
N SER A 321 -13.06 -22.64 -19.65
CA SER A 321 -13.09 -21.43 -20.48
C SER A 321 -13.34 -20.13 -19.72
N GLY A 322 -13.67 -20.18 -18.43
CA GLY A 322 -13.92 -19.00 -17.61
C GLY A 322 -14.07 -19.33 -16.13
N GLY A 323 -14.40 -18.34 -15.33
CA GLY A 323 -14.42 -18.43 -13.87
C GLY A 323 -13.05 -18.06 -13.26
N TYR A 324 -12.29 -17.19 -13.93
CA TYR A 324 -11.00 -16.73 -13.43
C TYR A 324 -11.10 -15.31 -12.85
N LEU A 325 -10.41 -15.11 -11.75
CA LEU A 325 -10.10 -13.80 -11.16
C LEU A 325 -8.58 -13.68 -11.04
N LEU A 326 -8.00 -12.74 -11.76
CA LEU A 326 -6.55 -12.50 -11.82
C LEU A 326 -6.20 -11.20 -11.14
N GLU A 327 -5.00 -11.14 -10.56
CA GLU A 327 -4.41 -9.91 -10.00
C GLU A 327 -3.02 -9.69 -10.61
N ILE A 328 -2.76 -8.51 -11.16
CA ILE A 328 -1.38 -8.08 -11.39
C ILE A 328 -0.73 -7.89 -10.03
N ASP A 329 0.41 -8.54 -9.82
CA ASP A 329 1.22 -8.33 -8.63
C ASP A 329 2.71 -8.41 -9.00
N TYR A 330 3.58 -7.79 -8.23
CA TYR A 330 5.00 -7.84 -8.55
C TYR A 330 5.57 -9.25 -8.32
N SER A 331 6.60 -9.60 -9.10
CA SER A 331 7.13 -10.97 -9.20
C SER A 331 7.53 -11.60 -7.86
N GLY A 332 8.00 -10.79 -6.89
CA GLY A 332 8.36 -11.28 -5.56
C GLY A 332 7.18 -11.77 -4.72
N ARG A 333 5.98 -11.21 -4.95
CA ARG A 333 4.73 -11.70 -4.32
C ARG A 333 4.11 -12.84 -5.11
N ALA A 334 4.04 -12.70 -6.42
CA ALA A 334 3.50 -13.73 -7.29
C ALA A 334 4.17 -15.09 -7.05
N ALA A 335 5.48 -15.11 -6.86
CA ALA A 335 6.25 -16.33 -6.59
C ALA A 335 5.86 -17.05 -5.27
N ALA A 336 5.14 -16.41 -4.35
CA ALA A 336 4.66 -17.02 -3.11
C ALA A 336 3.28 -17.67 -3.26
N GLU A 337 2.58 -17.42 -4.36
CA GLU A 337 1.25 -17.95 -4.64
C GLU A 337 1.32 -19.32 -5.36
N LYS A 338 0.23 -20.09 -5.34
CA LYS A 338 0.19 -21.44 -5.92
C LYS A 338 0.13 -21.43 -7.45
N SER A 339 -0.64 -20.49 -8.01
CA SER A 339 -0.87 -20.39 -9.45
C SER A 339 -0.62 -18.96 -9.94
N TRP A 340 0.39 -18.80 -10.79
CA TRP A 340 0.78 -17.52 -11.35
C TRP A 340 1.50 -17.70 -12.70
N PHE A 341 1.54 -16.62 -13.49
CA PHE A 341 2.35 -16.57 -14.71
C PHE A 341 3.00 -15.20 -14.87
N THR A 342 4.08 -15.16 -15.65
CA THR A 342 4.76 -13.93 -16.06
C THR A 342 4.65 -13.78 -17.57
N THR A 343 4.18 -12.62 -18.03
CA THR A 343 4.07 -12.34 -19.46
C THR A 343 5.44 -12.21 -20.11
N SER A 344 5.50 -12.29 -21.45
CA SER A 344 6.75 -12.10 -22.20
C SER A 344 7.39 -10.72 -22.00
N ARG A 345 6.66 -9.76 -21.39
CA ARG A 345 7.11 -8.40 -21.07
C ARG A 345 7.38 -8.18 -19.57
N GLY A 346 7.27 -9.23 -18.80
CA GLY A 346 7.67 -9.25 -17.38
C GLY A 346 6.56 -8.90 -16.38
N TYR A 347 5.31 -8.73 -16.81
CA TYR A 347 4.19 -8.60 -15.87
C TYR A 347 3.86 -9.93 -15.23
N SER A 348 3.74 -9.95 -13.91
CA SER A 348 3.33 -11.14 -13.19
C SER A 348 1.85 -11.03 -12.82
N LEU A 349 1.09 -12.09 -13.13
CA LEU A 349 -0.31 -12.21 -12.76
C LEU A 349 -0.50 -13.46 -11.90
N VAL A 350 -1.29 -13.27 -10.83
CA VAL A 350 -1.66 -14.35 -9.89
C VAL A 350 -3.11 -14.70 -10.12
N SER A 351 -3.44 -15.99 -10.11
CA SER A 351 -4.82 -16.44 -10.03
C SER A 351 -5.32 -16.34 -8.59
N LYS A 352 -6.31 -15.50 -8.34
CA LYS A 352 -6.97 -15.33 -7.04
C LYS A 352 -8.17 -16.23 -6.86
N SER A 353 -8.74 -16.68 -7.98
CA SER A 353 -9.71 -17.75 -8.08
C SER A 353 -9.73 -18.27 -9.54
N PRO A 354 -9.61 -19.58 -9.74
CA PRO A 354 -9.17 -20.58 -8.75
C PRO A 354 -7.76 -20.30 -8.21
N GLU A 355 -7.56 -20.50 -6.91
CA GLU A 355 -6.24 -20.37 -6.30
C GLU A 355 -5.30 -21.51 -6.76
N TYR A 356 -5.89 -22.66 -7.13
CA TYR A 356 -5.19 -23.88 -7.55
C TYR A 356 -5.57 -24.23 -8.99
N LEU A 357 -4.71 -23.93 -9.94
CA LEU A 357 -4.93 -24.22 -11.36
C LEU A 357 -4.10 -25.42 -11.84
N SER A 358 -4.70 -26.25 -12.67
CA SER A 358 -4.01 -27.27 -13.45
C SER A 358 -3.08 -26.64 -14.50
N GLU A 359 -2.24 -27.47 -15.14
CA GLU A 359 -1.39 -27.03 -16.25
C GLU A 359 -2.21 -26.48 -17.42
N ASN A 360 -3.27 -27.19 -17.83
CA ASN A 360 -4.09 -26.77 -18.97
C ASN A 360 -4.83 -25.46 -18.71
N ALA A 361 -5.40 -25.29 -17.51
CA ALA A 361 -6.08 -24.05 -17.12
C ALA A 361 -5.10 -22.87 -17.04
N MET A 362 -3.87 -23.11 -16.57
CA MET A 362 -2.83 -22.08 -16.53
C MET A 362 -2.35 -21.72 -17.96
N GLU A 363 -2.14 -22.70 -18.83
CA GLU A 363 -1.81 -22.43 -20.24
C GLU A 363 -2.89 -21.61 -20.93
N TYR A 364 -4.18 -21.97 -20.72
CA TYR A 364 -5.31 -21.24 -21.30
C TYR A 364 -5.33 -19.77 -20.89
N ILE A 365 -5.33 -19.50 -19.58
CA ILE A 365 -5.52 -18.12 -19.11
C ILE A 365 -4.29 -17.25 -19.34
N SER A 366 -3.10 -17.80 -19.20
CA SER A 366 -1.85 -17.09 -19.50
C SER A 366 -1.70 -16.77 -20.98
N GLY A 367 -2.13 -17.69 -21.86
CA GLY A 367 -2.17 -17.49 -23.30
C GLY A 367 -3.13 -16.38 -23.70
N LEU A 368 -4.34 -16.39 -23.16
CA LEU A 368 -5.36 -15.37 -23.44
C LEU A 368 -4.88 -13.95 -23.04
N TYR A 369 -4.27 -13.82 -21.86
CA TYR A 369 -3.74 -12.53 -21.41
C TYR A 369 -2.55 -12.10 -22.26
N GLN A 370 -1.67 -13.02 -22.67
CA GLN A 370 -0.53 -12.72 -23.56
C GLN A 370 -1.00 -12.26 -24.94
N GLU A 371 -2.04 -12.87 -25.49
CA GLU A 371 -2.61 -12.43 -26.78
C GLU A 371 -3.19 -11.02 -26.71
N PHE A 372 -3.83 -10.67 -25.59
CA PHE A 372 -4.25 -9.29 -25.31
C PHE A 372 -3.04 -8.34 -25.26
N GLU A 373 -2.03 -8.68 -24.45
CA GLU A 373 -0.81 -7.88 -24.31
C GLU A 373 -0.11 -7.67 -25.67
N ASP A 374 0.00 -8.72 -26.50
CA ASP A 374 0.57 -8.65 -27.84
C ASP A 374 -0.21 -7.70 -28.76
N ALA A 375 -1.54 -7.71 -28.67
CA ALA A 375 -2.37 -6.78 -29.43
C ALA A 375 -2.11 -5.32 -29.00
N VAL A 376 -2.05 -5.05 -27.69
CA VAL A 376 -1.78 -3.72 -27.15
C VAL A 376 -0.39 -3.21 -27.58
N TRP A 377 0.64 -4.05 -27.49
CA TRP A 377 2.01 -3.67 -27.91
C TRP A 377 2.15 -3.45 -29.43
N ASN A 378 1.28 -4.05 -30.23
CA ASN A 378 1.29 -3.89 -31.67
C ASN A 378 0.22 -2.88 -32.17
N GLY A 379 -0.09 -1.86 -31.35
CA GLY A 379 -0.97 -0.76 -31.76
C GLY A 379 -2.45 -1.14 -31.84
N GLY A 380 -2.88 -2.12 -31.06
CA GLY A 380 -4.27 -2.55 -30.90
C GLY A 380 -4.66 -3.81 -31.68
N VAL A 381 -3.74 -4.41 -32.47
CA VAL A 381 -4.02 -5.62 -33.24
C VAL A 381 -2.94 -6.68 -32.98
N ASN A 382 -3.36 -7.86 -32.57
CA ASN A 382 -2.44 -8.97 -32.33
C ASN A 382 -1.76 -9.40 -33.65
N PRO A 383 -0.40 -9.41 -33.72
CA PRO A 383 0.32 -9.67 -34.96
C PRO A 383 0.23 -11.12 -35.44
N THR A 384 -0.15 -12.06 -34.57
CA THR A 384 -0.25 -13.49 -34.89
C THR A 384 -1.66 -13.89 -35.30
N THR A 385 -2.68 -13.42 -34.51
CA THR A 385 -4.07 -13.81 -34.72
C THR A 385 -4.84 -12.84 -35.60
N GLY A 386 -4.37 -11.59 -35.75
CA GLY A 386 -5.07 -10.51 -36.44
C GLY A 386 -6.29 -9.95 -35.69
N LYS A 387 -6.55 -10.42 -34.46
CA LYS A 387 -7.65 -9.94 -33.62
C LYS A 387 -7.29 -8.59 -32.97
N SER A 388 -8.33 -7.78 -32.72
CA SER A 388 -8.19 -6.54 -31.95
C SER A 388 -7.95 -6.84 -30.48
N TYR A 389 -7.29 -5.93 -29.75
CA TYR A 389 -7.20 -5.99 -28.29
C TYR A 389 -8.58 -6.06 -27.62
N THR A 390 -9.62 -5.47 -28.26
CA THR A 390 -11.01 -5.52 -27.81
C THR A 390 -11.70 -6.87 -28.05
N ASP A 391 -11.08 -7.78 -28.78
CA ASP A 391 -11.56 -9.17 -28.89
C ASP A 391 -11.11 -10.02 -27.70
N TYR A 392 -10.11 -9.55 -26.92
CA TYR A 392 -9.54 -10.20 -25.76
C TYR A 392 -9.91 -9.53 -24.43
N MET A 393 -10.14 -8.21 -24.47
CA MET A 393 -10.44 -7.39 -23.29
C MET A 393 -11.65 -6.50 -23.57
N ASP A 394 -12.55 -6.40 -22.61
CA ASP A 394 -13.66 -5.47 -22.73
C ASP A 394 -13.17 -4.02 -22.64
N LEU A 395 -13.48 -3.24 -23.67
CA LEU A 395 -13.00 -1.86 -23.80
C LEU A 395 -13.56 -0.93 -22.72
N GLU A 396 -14.84 -1.10 -22.41
CA GLU A 396 -15.54 -0.20 -21.50
C GLU A 396 -15.07 -0.39 -20.07
N SER A 397 -14.98 -1.62 -19.59
CA SER A 397 -14.46 -1.92 -18.25
C SER A 397 -12.99 -1.49 -18.12
N LEU A 398 -12.16 -1.70 -19.15
CA LEU A 398 -10.76 -1.29 -19.15
C LEU A 398 -10.60 0.24 -19.08
N ALA A 399 -11.38 0.99 -19.86
CA ALA A 399 -11.35 2.46 -19.86
C ALA A 399 -11.87 3.06 -18.53
N ARG A 400 -12.94 2.48 -17.97
CA ARG A 400 -13.46 2.89 -16.65
C ARG A 400 -12.45 2.60 -15.53
N CYS A 401 -11.86 1.40 -15.52
CA CYS A 401 -10.82 1.05 -14.56
C CYS A 401 -9.60 2.00 -14.68
N TYR A 402 -9.14 2.24 -15.91
CA TYR A 402 -8.08 3.21 -16.17
C TYR A 402 -8.38 4.59 -15.58
N LEU A 403 -9.59 5.12 -15.80
CA LEU A 403 -10.00 6.43 -15.29
C LEU A 403 -10.03 6.51 -13.76
N ILE A 404 -10.47 5.45 -13.09
CA ILE A 404 -10.42 5.40 -11.60
C ILE A 404 -8.97 5.44 -11.11
N LEU A 405 -8.08 4.63 -11.71
CA LEU A 405 -6.66 4.60 -11.37
C LEU A 405 -5.98 5.94 -11.67
N GLU A 406 -6.35 6.59 -12.78
CA GLU A 406 -5.79 7.86 -13.20
C GLU A 406 -6.26 9.03 -12.32
N LEU A 407 -7.56 9.13 -12.03
CA LEU A 407 -8.11 10.17 -11.16
C LEU A 407 -7.55 10.09 -9.76
N SER A 408 -7.48 8.88 -9.19
CA SER A 408 -6.96 8.65 -7.85
C SER A 408 -5.44 8.82 -7.74
N GLN A 409 -4.73 8.88 -8.86
CA GLN A 409 -3.27 8.78 -8.91
C GLN A 409 -2.76 7.57 -8.10
N ASP A 410 -3.34 6.42 -8.33
CA ASP A 410 -2.93 5.20 -7.67
C ASP A 410 -1.51 4.80 -8.11
N GLY A 411 -0.58 4.79 -7.16
CA GLY A 411 0.82 4.45 -7.41
C GLY A 411 1.05 2.98 -7.79
N ASP A 412 0.08 2.12 -7.46
CA ASP A 412 0.10 0.69 -7.78
C ASP A 412 -0.61 0.35 -9.11
N ALA A 413 -1.11 1.38 -9.83
CA ALA A 413 -1.82 1.21 -11.10
C ALA A 413 -1.04 0.32 -12.09
N PHE A 414 -1.63 -0.77 -12.55
CA PHE A 414 -1.04 -1.78 -13.44
C PHE A 414 0.30 -2.38 -12.96
N PHE A 415 0.63 -2.24 -11.69
CA PHE A 415 1.82 -2.80 -11.07
C PHE A 415 1.48 -3.81 -9.97
N SER A 416 0.48 -3.51 -9.15
CA SER A 416 -0.04 -4.35 -8.09
C SER A 416 -1.53 -4.07 -7.92
N SER A 417 -2.26 -4.97 -7.27
CA SER A 417 -3.67 -4.79 -6.90
C SER A 417 -4.62 -4.40 -8.04
N THR A 418 -4.22 -4.63 -9.29
CA THR A 418 -5.06 -4.43 -10.48
C THR A 418 -5.65 -5.77 -10.90
N PHE A 419 -7.00 -5.85 -10.91
CA PHE A 419 -7.71 -7.09 -11.12
C PHE A 419 -8.32 -7.20 -12.52
N PHE A 420 -8.43 -8.44 -13.00
CA PHE A 420 -9.17 -8.82 -14.20
C PHE A 420 -9.99 -10.06 -13.93
N TYR A 421 -11.14 -10.17 -14.54
CA TYR A 421 -11.93 -11.39 -14.43
C TYR A 421 -12.36 -11.91 -15.81
N LYS A 422 -12.60 -13.22 -15.91
CA LYS A 422 -12.96 -13.93 -17.14
C LYS A 422 -14.22 -14.75 -16.90
N PRO A 423 -15.39 -14.28 -17.35
CA PRO A 423 -16.61 -15.07 -17.28
C PRO A 423 -16.51 -16.33 -18.15
N GLN A 424 -17.23 -17.39 -17.75
CA GLN A 424 -17.35 -18.60 -18.56
C GLN A 424 -18.24 -18.35 -19.79
N GLY A 425 -17.87 -18.94 -20.92
CA GLY A 425 -18.64 -18.82 -22.16
C GLY A 425 -18.49 -17.47 -22.88
N GLU A 426 -17.67 -16.56 -22.37
CA GLU A 426 -17.29 -15.33 -23.04
C GLU A 426 -15.84 -15.41 -23.56
N ASP A 427 -15.51 -14.64 -24.62
CA ASP A 427 -14.15 -14.67 -25.20
C ASP A 427 -13.21 -13.62 -24.55
N LYS A 428 -13.72 -12.74 -23.68
CA LYS A 428 -13.02 -11.55 -23.19
C LYS A 428 -12.74 -11.62 -21.70
N LEU A 429 -11.63 -10.97 -21.34
CA LEU A 429 -11.33 -10.51 -19.99
C LEU A 429 -12.06 -9.17 -19.74
N TYR A 430 -12.32 -8.86 -18.49
CA TYR A 430 -12.86 -7.59 -18.00
C TYR A 430 -11.94 -7.02 -16.95
N ALA A 431 -11.74 -5.69 -16.95
CA ALA A 431 -10.96 -5.02 -15.92
C ALA A 431 -11.81 -4.73 -14.68
N GLY A 432 -11.24 -4.92 -13.51
CA GLY A 432 -11.87 -4.79 -12.20
C GLY A 432 -11.96 -6.13 -11.44
N PRO A 433 -12.51 -6.10 -10.21
CA PRO A 433 -12.89 -4.92 -9.44
C PRO A 433 -11.68 -4.07 -9.01
N VAL A 434 -11.93 -2.81 -8.64
CA VAL A 434 -10.89 -1.92 -8.13
C VAL A 434 -10.57 -2.22 -6.67
N TRP A 435 -9.29 -1.99 -6.25
CA TRP A 435 -8.82 -2.36 -4.91
C TRP A 435 -7.59 -1.56 -4.47
N ASP A 436 -7.43 -1.34 -3.14
CA ASP A 436 -6.20 -0.91 -2.43
C ASP A 436 -5.78 0.56 -2.65
N PHE A 437 -6.70 1.51 -2.38
CA PHE A 437 -6.48 2.94 -2.57
C PHE A 437 -6.01 3.68 -1.30
N ASP A 438 -5.49 3.00 -0.30
CA ASP A 438 -5.09 3.64 0.96
C ASP A 438 -3.88 4.58 0.82
N SER A 439 -3.12 4.49 -0.27
CA SER A 439 -2.00 5.37 -0.63
C SER A 439 -2.28 6.31 -1.81
N ALA A 440 -3.50 6.35 -2.35
CA ALA A 440 -3.91 7.18 -3.48
C ALA A 440 -4.18 8.65 -3.10
N TYR A 441 -4.63 9.45 -4.04
CA TYR A 441 -5.05 10.85 -3.89
C TYR A 441 -3.97 11.77 -3.28
N GLY A 442 -2.72 11.60 -3.71
CA GLY A 442 -1.59 12.41 -3.21
C GLY A 442 -1.16 12.09 -1.78
N GLY A 443 -1.80 11.11 -1.13
CA GLY A 443 -1.47 10.65 0.21
C GLY A 443 -0.26 9.73 0.28
N ASN A 444 0.30 9.34 -0.86
CA ASN A 444 1.40 8.40 -0.91
C ASN A 444 2.76 9.05 -0.60
N TYR A 445 3.73 8.21 -0.24
CA TYR A 445 5.12 8.61 0.02
C TYR A 445 5.86 9.09 -1.25
N LEU A 446 5.29 8.92 -2.43
CA LEU A 446 5.91 9.26 -3.72
C LEU A 446 5.69 10.72 -4.10
N HIS A 447 4.79 11.45 -3.43
CA HIS A 447 4.53 12.88 -3.64
C HIS A 447 4.32 13.26 -5.12
N PHE A 448 3.43 12.54 -5.81
CA PHE A 448 3.09 12.85 -7.19
C PHE A 448 2.59 14.29 -7.35
N ASN A 449 2.97 14.91 -8.46
CA ASN A 449 2.33 16.15 -8.88
C ASN A 449 0.89 15.83 -9.33
N ASP A 450 -0.10 16.54 -8.79
CA ASP A 450 -1.51 16.39 -9.14
C ASP A 450 -1.83 16.67 -10.62
N THR A 451 -0.88 17.26 -11.37
CA THR A 451 -0.91 17.42 -12.83
C THR A 451 -0.09 16.37 -13.59
N ALA A 452 0.32 15.27 -12.98
CA ALA A 452 1.01 14.18 -13.63
C ALA A 452 0.04 13.09 -14.09
N ILE A 453 0.31 12.46 -15.23
CA ILE A 453 -0.35 11.22 -15.65
C ILE A 453 0.29 10.06 -14.88
N VAL A 454 -0.51 9.19 -14.25
CA VAL A 454 -0.05 8.11 -13.40
C VAL A 454 -0.32 6.75 -14.03
N ALA A 455 -1.57 6.35 -14.19
CA ALA A 455 -1.91 5.09 -14.84
C ALA A 455 -1.46 5.07 -16.30
N GLY A 456 -1.64 6.19 -17.01
CA GLY A 456 -1.17 6.37 -18.38
C GLY A 456 0.35 6.47 -18.52
N ALA A 457 1.10 6.73 -17.45
CA ALA A 457 2.56 6.71 -17.45
C ALA A 457 3.15 5.30 -17.26
N THR A 458 2.36 4.33 -16.81
CA THR A 458 2.79 2.92 -16.76
C THR A 458 3.08 2.39 -18.17
N TYR A 459 3.89 1.34 -18.24
CA TYR A 459 4.30 0.82 -19.55
C TYR A 459 3.11 0.31 -20.39
N ILE A 460 2.16 -0.42 -19.75
CA ILE A 460 0.93 -0.86 -20.41
C ILE A 460 -0.04 0.31 -20.66
N GLY A 461 -0.20 1.23 -19.70
CA GLY A 461 -1.08 2.39 -19.81
C GLY A 461 -0.73 3.27 -21.01
N ARG A 462 0.57 3.51 -21.25
CA ARG A 462 1.03 4.25 -22.44
C ARG A 462 0.73 3.53 -23.75
N LYS A 463 0.90 2.22 -23.77
CA LYS A 463 0.59 1.43 -24.95
C LYS A 463 -0.90 1.45 -25.25
N LEU A 464 -1.74 1.40 -24.24
CA LEU A 464 -3.20 1.54 -24.36
C LEU A 464 -3.57 2.92 -24.90
N LEU A 465 -3.07 3.99 -24.30
CA LEU A 465 -3.37 5.37 -24.75
C LEU A 465 -2.84 5.68 -26.14
N ALA A 466 -1.79 5.00 -26.59
CA ALA A 466 -1.32 5.10 -27.98
C ALA A 466 -2.27 4.45 -29.01
N ILE A 467 -3.31 3.74 -28.57
CA ILE A 467 -4.35 3.17 -29.42
C ILE A 467 -5.51 4.18 -29.50
N PRO A 468 -5.79 4.81 -30.65
CA PRO A 468 -6.79 5.88 -30.74
C PRO A 468 -8.16 5.50 -30.17
N SER A 469 -8.65 4.28 -30.45
CA SER A 469 -9.95 3.82 -29.96
C SER A 469 -10.01 3.68 -28.43
N PHE A 470 -8.88 3.45 -27.77
CA PHE A 470 -8.82 3.45 -26.30
C PHE A 470 -8.86 4.87 -25.73
N GLY A 471 -8.03 5.78 -26.28
CA GLY A 471 -8.03 7.19 -25.88
C GLY A 471 -9.41 7.84 -26.07
N GLU A 472 -10.06 7.60 -27.22
CA GLU A 472 -11.42 8.06 -27.50
C GLU A 472 -12.45 7.51 -26.49
N ALA A 473 -12.35 6.24 -26.10
CA ALA A 473 -13.25 5.65 -25.11
C ALA A 473 -13.04 6.26 -23.71
N VAL A 474 -11.78 6.46 -23.30
CA VAL A 474 -11.43 7.14 -22.05
C VAL A 474 -11.99 8.56 -22.02
N GLU A 475 -11.79 9.34 -23.10
CA GLU A 475 -12.27 10.71 -23.20
C GLU A 475 -13.80 10.79 -23.13
N GLN A 476 -14.50 9.94 -23.87
CA GLN A 476 -15.96 9.90 -23.85
C GLN A 476 -16.54 9.56 -22.46
N ILE A 477 -15.97 8.58 -21.76
CA ILE A 477 -16.42 8.20 -20.40
C ILE A 477 -16.10 9.33 -19.42
N TYR A 478 -14.91 9.94 -19.54
CA TYR A 478 -14.54 11.07 -18.68
C TYR A 478 -15.50 12.24 -18.84
N GLU A 479 -15.72 12.72 -20.06
CA GLU A 479 -16.56 13.89 -20.32
C GLU A 479 -18.03 13.68 -19.97
N ASN A 480 -18.58 12.50 -20.31
CA ASN A 480 -20.01 12.26 -20.17
C ASN A 480 -20.42 11.75 -18.79
N GLU A 481 -19.50 11.11 -18.05
CA GLU A 481 -19.83 10.40 -16.81
C GLU A 481 -18.96 10.85 -15.63
N LEU A 482 -17.63 10.57 -15.66
CA LEU A 482 -16.74 10.73 -14.49
C LEU A 482 -16.66 12.20 -14.03
N ASN A 483 -16.43 13.14 -14.94
CA ASN A 483 -16.34 14.56 -14.59
C ASN A 483 -17.60 15.07 -13.87
N ARG A 484 -18.78 14.60 -14.29
CA ARG A 484 -20.05 14.96 -13.62
C ARG A 484 -20.17 14.34 -12.23
N LEU A 485 -19.80 13.07 -12.07
CA LEU A 485 -19.77 12.41 -10.75
C LEU A 485 -18.85 13.17 -9.78
N VAL A 486 -17.67 13.56 -10.26
CA VAL A 486 -16.71 14.32 -9.45
C VAL A 486 -17.23 15.70 -9.08
N THR A 487 -17.72 16.48 -10.06
CA THR A 487 -18.14 17.87 -9.84
C THR A 487 -19.45 17.99 -9.07
N ASP A 488 -20.46 17.19 -9.43
CA ASP A 488 -21.80 17.32 -8.90
C ASP A 488 -21.99 16.61 -7.55
N ILE A 489 -21.21 15.54 -7.31
CA ILE A 489 -21.34 14.72 -6.10
C ILE A 489 -20.09 14.80 -5.23
N VAL A 490 -18.92 14.31 -5.68
CA VAL A 490 -17.73 14.14 -4.83
C VAL A 490 -17.27 15.48 -4.22
N LEU A 491 -17.18 16.53 -5.02
CA LEU A 491 -16.76 17.87 -4.61
C LEU A 491 -17.87 18.74 -4.05
N ASN A 492 -19.12 18.24 -4.04
CA ASN A 492 -20.24 19.01 -3.50
C ASN A 492 -20.01 19.36 -2.02
N ALA A 493 -20.33 20.59 -1.64
CA ALA A 493 -20.19 21.05 -0.27
C ALA A 493 -21.31 20.54 0.66
N ASP A 494 -22.44 20.11 0.08
CA ASP A 494 -23.55 19.53 0.83
C ASP A 494 -23.18 18.09 1.24
N PRO A 495 -23.15 17.77 2.54
CA PRO A 495 -22.88 16.43 3.02
C PRO A 495 -23.95 15.40 2.61
N GLU A 496 -25.15 15.83 2.24
CA GLU A 496 -26.25 14.98 1.79
C GLU A 496 -26.21 14.71 0.28
N ALA A 497 -25.26 15.33 -0.47
CA ALA A 497 -25.12 15.08 -1.90
C ALA A 497 -24.68 13.64 -2.15
N GLN A 498 -25.46 12.91 -2.97
CA GLN A 498 -25.20 11.50 -3.25
C GLN A 498 -25.76 11.06 -4.62
N SER A 499 -25.21 9.99 -5.16
CA SER A 499 -25.70 9.26 -6.33
C SER A 499 -25.46 7.76 -6.11
N GLY A 500 -26.52 6.97 -5.90
CA GLY A 500 -26.35 5.59 -5.46
C GLY A 500 -25.62 5.51 -4.12
N ARG A 501 -24.51 4.77 -4.06
CA ARG A 501 -23.62 4.69 -2.88
C ARG A 501 -22.69 5.90 -2.77
N LEU A 502 -22.31 6.51 -3.89
CA LEU A 502 -21.37 7.62 -3.96
C LEU A 502 -21.91 8.85 -3.23
N ARG A 503 -21.13 9.41 -2.34
CA ARG A 503 -21.43 10.61 -1.56
C ARG A 503 -20.37 11.71 -1.76
N SER A 504 -20.67 12.90 -1.28
CA SER A 504 -19.68 13.95 -1.20
C SER A 504 -18.57 13.61 -0.19
N VAL A 505 -17.36 14.15 -0.39
CA VAL A 505 -16.28 14.07 0.61
C VAL A 505 -16.76 14.58 1.96
N ALA A 506 -17.57 15.67 1.99
CA ALA A 506 -18.15 16.20 3.21
C ALA A 506 -19.05 15.19 3.93
N GLY A 507 -19.86 14.41 3.19
CA GLY A 507 -20.74 13.38 3.74
C GLY A 507 -19.97 12.21 4.34
N TYR A 508 -18.95 11.69 3.65
CA TYR A 508 -18.08 10.63 4.21
C TYR A 508 -17.36 11.10 5.48
N ILE A 509 -16.80 12.30 5.48
CA ILE A 509 -16.09 12.86 6.64
C ILE A 509 -17.02 13.06 7.83
N ALA A 510 -18.24 13.56 7.60
CA ALA A 510 -19.23 13.73 8.66
C ALA A 510 -19.55 12.40 9.37
N GLU A 511 -19.61 11.29 8.62
CA GLU A 511 -19.85 9.96 9.17
C GLU A 511 -18.75 9.49 10.11
N VAL A 512 -17.47 9.65 9.75
CA VAL A 512 -16.36 9.05 10.50
C VAL A 512 -15.73 9.96 11.56
N SER A 513 -16.10 11.22 11.62
CA SER A 513 -15.36 12.26 12.37
C SER A 513 -15.18 11.99 13.86
N ALA A 514 -16.19 11.49 14.57
CA ALA A 514 -16.10 11.18 15.99
C ALA A 514 -15.20 9.98 16.26
N SER A 515 -15.38 8.89 15.50
CA SER A 515 -14.59 7.68 15.63
C SER A 515 -13.14 7.91 15.23
N GLN A 516 -12.89 8.74 14.22
CA GLN A 516 -11.54 9.10 13.84
C GLN A 516 -10.80 9.86 14.95
N ARG A 517 -11.47 10.77 15.69
CA ARG A 517 -10.86 11.40 16.87
C ARG A 517 -10.45 10.37 17.91
N MET A 518 -11.30 9.38 18.19
CA MET A 518 -11.00 8.28 19.10
C MET A 518 -9.81 7.44 18.59
N ASN A 519 -9.81 7.10 17.30
CA ASN A 519 -8.74 6.35 16.65
C ASN A 519 -7.39 7.10 16.72
N ASN A 520 -7.40 8.42 16.46
CA ASN A 520 -6.19 9.24 16.47
C ASN A 520 -5.60 9.35 17.88
N VAL A 521 -6.42 9.45 18.91
CA VAL A 521 -5.98 9.40 20.31
C VAL A 521 -5.36 8.05 20.61
N LEU A 522 -6.04 6.94 20.28
CA LEU A 522 -5.56 5.58 20.55
C LEU A 522 -4.19 5.30 19.92
N TRP A 523 -4.03 5.68 18.64
CA TRP A 523 -2.83 5.34 17.86
C TRP A 523 -1.79 6.46 17.83
N SER A 524 -2.02 7.58 18.52
CA SER A 524 -1.17 8.77 18.50
C SER A 524 -0.87 9.27 17.07
N VAL A 525 -1.86 9.18 16.19
CA VAL A 525 -1.75 9.55 14.77
C VAL A 525 -2.29 10.98 14.61
N GLY A 526 -1.39 11.94 14.49
CA GLY A 526 -1.75 13.33 14.23
C GLY A 526 -2.22 14.11 15.47
N GLY A 527 -2.42 15.43 15.29
CA GLY A 527 -2.90 16.37 16.30
C GLY A 527 -4.37 16.76 16.10
N PRO A 528 -4.90 17.68 16.92
CA PRO A 528 -6.19 18.30 16.68
C PRO A 528 -6.23 18.93 15.27
N GLY A 529 -7.28 18.69 14.50
CA GLY A 529 -7.46 19.26 13.16
C GLY A 529 -7.01 18.35 12.01
N VAL A 530 -6.32 17.23 12.26
CA VAL A 530 -5.83 16.32 11.19
C VAL A 530 -6.93 15.89 10.24
N LEU A 531 -8.15 15.65 10.72
CA LEU A 531 -9.27 15.28 9.84
C LEU A 531 -9.70 16.43 8.93
N THR A 532 -9.83 17.62 9.47
CA THR A 532 -10.20 18.81 8.68
C THR A 532 -9.15 19.07 7.61
N ASP A 533 -7.86 19.01 7.99
CA ASP A 533 -6.75 19.20 7.07
C ASP A 533 -6.70 18.11 5.99
N ALA A 534 -6.93 16.84 6.36
CA ALA A 534 -6.96 15.72 5.42
C ALA A 534 -8.16 15.83 4.46
N SER A 535 -9.34 16.23 4.95
CA SER A 535 -10.53 16.45 4.13
C SER A 535 -10.34 17.59 3.12
N GLU A 536 -9.82 18.72 3.57
CA GLU A 536 -9.54 19.88 2.71
C GLU A 536 -8.46 19.54 1.68
N SER A 537 -7.39 18.86 2.09
CA SER A 537 -6.33 18.40 1.20
C SER A 537 -6.86 17.45 0.13
N LEU A 538 -7.72 16.49 0.50
CA LEU A 538 -8.34 15.55 -0.42
C LEU A 538 -9.25 16.26 -1.43
N ARG A 539 -10.12 17.16 -0.97
CA ARG A 539 -10.99 17.95 -1.86
C ARG A 539 -10.19 18.80 -2.84
N ASN A 540 -9.16 19.49 -2.35
CA ASN A 540 -8.30 20.31 -3.17
C ASN A 540 -7.51 19.46 -4.19
N PHE A 541 -7.04 18.29 -3.80
CA PHE A 541 -6.41 17.35 -4.72
C PHE A 541 -7.37 16.92 -5.83
N ILE A 542 -8.55 16.40 -5.47
CA ILE A 542 -9.54 15.94 -6.45
C ILE A 542 -9.97 17.08 -7.39
N SER A 543 -10.15 18.31 -6.88
CA SER A 543 -10.50 19.45 -7.72
C SER A 543 -9.44 19.76 -8.76
N ARG A 544 -8.17 19.93 -8.33
CA ARG A 544 -7.06 20.21 -9.26
C ARG A 544 -6.82 19.04 -10.22
N ARG A 545 -6.97 17.82 -9.72
CA ARG A 545 -6.84 16.63 -10.55
C ARG A 545 -7.90 16.56 -11.64
N ASN A 546 -9.15 16.85 -11.28
CA ASN A 546 -10.25 16.86 -12.24
C ASN A 546 -10.09 18.00 -13.26
N GLU A 547 -9.66 19.19 -12.84
CA GLU A 547 -9.32 20.30 -13.73
C GLU A 547 -8.25 19.91 -14.74
N TYR A 548 -7.18 19.27 -14.27
CA TYR A 548 -6.09 18.79 -15.13
C TYR A 548 -6.59 17.74 -16.15
N LEU A 549 -7.33 16.73 -15.72
CA LEU A 549 -7.86 15.68 -16.60
C LEU A 549 -8.84 16.25 -17.64
N CYS A 550 -9.57 17.31 -17.31
CA CYS A 550 -10.48 18.00 -18.24
C CYS A 550 -9.75 18.72 -19.38
N GLU A 551 -8.49 19.09 -19.18
CA GLU A 551 -7.65 19.75 -20.19
C GLU A 551 -6.84 18.76 -21.06
N LEU A 552 -6.83 17.46 -20.71
CA LEU A 552 -6.12 16.43 -21.44
C LEU A 552 -6.87 16.00 -22.69
N ASP A 553 -6.13 15.83 -23.79
CA ASP A 553 -6.53 15.03 -24.94
C ASP A 553 -5.94 13.62 -24.76
N PHE A 554 -6.76 12.69 -24.27
CA PHE A 554 -6.33 11.33 -24.02
C PHE A 554 -5.94 10.56 -25.29
N SER A 555 -6.34 11.05 -26.46
CA SER A 555 -5.98 10.47 -27.76
C SER A 555 -4.62 10.97 -28.29
N GLN A 556 -4.09 12.03 -27.71
CA GLN A 556 -2.83 12.67 -28.13
C GLN A 556 -1.96 13.02 -26.91
N LEU A 557 -1.56 12.01 -26.15
CA LEU A 557 -0.59 12.27 -25.09
C LEU A 557 0.73 12.80 -25.66
N PRO A 558 1.36 13.79 -25.00
CA PRO A 558 2.68 14.26 -25.39
C PRO A 558 3.66 13.08 -25.47
N ASP A 559 4.46 13.03 -26.54
CA ASP A 559 5.55 12.05 -26.72
C ASP A 559 6.59 12.07 -25.58
N ASP A 560 6.55 13.11 -24.74
CA ASP A 560 7.48 13.38 -23.66
C ASP A 560 6.95 12.99 -22.26
N VAL A 561 5.88 12.23 -22.15
CA VAL A 561 5.47 11.65 -20.87
C VAL A 561 6.58 10.73 -20.36
N PHE A 562 7.39 11.25 -19.45
CA PHE A 562 8.46 10.51 -18.79
C PHE A 562 7.88 9.65 -17.66
N TRP A 563 8.39 8.46 -17.48
CA TRP A 563 7.71 7.33 -16.86
C TRP A 563 7.76 7.24 -15.34
N TYR A 564 8.70 7.93 -14.72
CA TYR A 564 8.88 7.77 -13.27
C TYR A 564 8.04 8.77 -12.51
N LEU A 565 7.06 8.24 -11.79
CA LEU A 565 6.09 9.02 -11.02
C LEU A 565 6.72 9.82 -9.89
N ASP A 566 7.84 9.30 -9.38
CA ASP A 566 8.64 9.92 -8.32
C ASP A 566 9.74 10.86 -8.85
N VAL A 567 9.71 11.20 -10.16
CA VAL A 567 10.63 12.15 -10.80
C VAL A 567 9.82 13.25 -11.52
N PRO A 568 9.32 14.26 -10.78
CA PRO A 568 8.50 15.33 -11.35
C PRO A 568 9.24 16.13 -12.41
N GLN A 569 8.54 16.57 -13.46
CA GLN A 569 9.14 17.33 -14.58
C GLN A 569 9.82 18.62 -14.15
N ASN A 570 9.38 19.25 -13.08
CA ASN A 570 9.93 20.49 -12.56
C ASN A 570 11.15 20.31 -11.62
N ILE A 571 11.54 19.06 -11.32
CA ILE A 571 12.73 18.80 -10.52
C ILE A 571 14.00 18.98 -11.34
N TRP A 572 15.05 19.51 -10.75
CA TRP A 572 16.29 19.85 -11.46
C TRP A 572 17.01 18.65 -12.10
N TYR A 573 16.81 17.45 -11.58
CA TYR A 573 17.44 16.22 -12.09
C TYR A 573 16.53 15.43 -13.06
N TYR A 574 15.34 15.93 -13.42
CA TYR A 574 14.40 15.27 -14.32
C TYR A 574 15.08 14.90 -15.67
N SER A 575 15.77 15.86 -16.31
CA SER A 575 16.44 15.61 -17.59
C SER A 575 17.54 14.57 -17.47
N ALA A 576 18.22 14.52 -16.32
CA ALA A 576 19.29 13.55 -16.09
C ALA A 576 18.74 12.14 -15.94
N VAL A 577 17.68 11.97 -15.15
CA VAL A 577 17.05 10.66 -14.97
C VAL A 577 16.44 10.18 -16.30
N ARG A 578 15.75 11.06 -17.04
CA ARG A 578 15.26 10.76 -18.37
C ARG A 578 16.39 10.29 -19.30
N TYR A 579 17.47 11.04 -19.38
CA TYR A 579 18.62 10.74 -20.23
C TYR A 579 19.21 9.35 -19.97
N VAL A 580 19.53 9.04 -18.69
CA VAL A 580 20.15 7.76 -18.34
C VAL A 580 19.22 6.57 -18.51
N THR A 581 17.90 6.81 -18.45
CA THR A 581 16.87 5.77 -18.67
C THR A 581 16.73 5.49 -20.18
N GLU A 582 16.58 6.52 -20.99
CA GLU A 582 16.49 6.41 -22.47
C GLU A 582 17.74 5.76 -23.06
N LYS A 583 18.91 6.01 -22.47
CA LYS A 583 20.17 5.34 -22.81
C LYS A 583 20.29 3.90 -22.30
N GLY A 584 19.34 3.43 -21.49
CA GLY A 584 19.38 2.11 -20.87
C GLY A 584 20.48 1.93 -19.81
N LEU A 585 21.07 3.01 -19.31
CA LEU A 585 22.08 2.98 -18.25
C LEU A 585 21.47 2.66 -16.90
N PHE A 586 20.35 3.32 -16.59
CA PHE A 586 19.54 3.07 -15.42
C PHE A 586 18.20 2.46 -15.81
N SER A 587 17.66 1.65 -14.93
CA SER A 587 16.25 1.26 -14.93
C SER A 587 15.61 1.71 -13.64
N GLY A 588 14.30 1.88 -13.64
CA GLY A 588 13.54 2.04 -12.39
C GLY A 588 13.68 0.81 -11.49
N ILE A 589 13.25 0.93 -10.26
CA ILE A 589 13.03 -0.21 -9.37
C ILE A 589 11.79 -0.96 -9.84
N THR A 590 10.81 -0.21 -10.35
CA THR A 590 9.67 -0.70 -11.13
C THR A 590 9.60 0.07 -12.45
N ASP A 591 8.66 -0.27 -13.31
CA ASP A 591 8.48 0.39 -14.60
C ASP A 591 8.17 1.89 -14.45
N ASN A 592 7.57 2.30 -13.35
CA ASN A 592 7.11 3.67 -13.10
C ASN A 592 7.73 4.34 -11.85
N ILE A 593 8.65 3.70 -11.16
CA ILE A 593 9.32 4.22 -9.95
C ILE A 593 10.84 4.16 -10.13
N PHE A 594 11.50 5.30 -9.97
CA PHE A 594 12.95 5.43 -10.06
C PHE A 594 13.66 5.31 -8.72
N MET A 595 13.02 5.76 -7.62
CA MET A 595 13.61 5.94 -6.30
C MET A 595 14.82 6.90 -6.32
N PRO A 596 14.63 8.18 -6.66
CA PRO A 596 15.73 9.13 -6.86
C PRO A 596 16.62 9.29 -5.61
N ASP A 597 16.02 9.28 -4.42
CA ASP A 597 16.71 9.47 -3.14
C ASP A 597 17.33 8.19 -2.55
N GLU A 598 17.17 7.05 -3.23
CA GLU A 598 17.80 5.79 -2.81
C GLU A 598 19.33 5.86 -2.99
N VAL A 599 20.06 5.28 -2.05
CA VAL A 599 21.51 5.22 -2.09
C VAL A 599 21.99 4.19 -3.09
N MET A 600 22.91 4.55 -3.96
CA MET A 600 23.57 3.61 -4.87
C MET A 600 24.46 2.63 -4.13
N THR A 601 24.43 1.37 -4.56
CA THR A 601 25.40 0.36 -4.10
C THR A 601 26.59 0.27 -5.04
N ARG A 602 27.69 -0.33 -4.59
CA ARG A 602 28.88 -0.57 -5.42
C ARG A 602 28.55 -1.41 -6.67
N ALA A 603 27.70 -2.43 -6.52
CA ALA A 603 27.23 -3.25 -7.64
C ALA A 603 26.41 -2.44 -8.65
N MET A 604 25.55 -1.52 -8.19
CA MET A 604 24.79 -0.65 -9.09
C MET A 604 25.70 0.21 -9.95
N VAL A 605 26.73 0.84 -9.37
CA VAL A 605 27.67 1.69 -10.14
C VAL A 605 28.47 0.85 -11.15
N ALA A 606 28.97 -0.32 -10.76
CA ALA A 606 29.63 -1.24 -11.69
C ALA A 606 28.72 -1.63 -12.86
N THR A 607 27.44 -1.87 -12.60
CA THR A 607 26.45 -2.22 -13.61
C THR A 607 26.16 -1.06 -14.58
N VAL A 608 26.07 0.17 -14.07
CA VAL A 608 25.88 1.36 -14.91
C VAL A 608 27.07 1.55 -15.84
N LEU A 609 28.31 1.44 -15.34
CA LEU A 609 29.53 1.55 -16.15
C LEU A 609 29.64 0.41 -17.18
N TYR A 610 29.24 -0.80 -16.81
CA TYR A 610 29.18 -1.94 -17.72
C TYR A 610 28.20 -1.71 -18.88
N ARG A 611 27.01 -1.19 -18.57
CA ARG A 611 26.01 -0.78 -19.58
C ARG A 611 26.52 0.37 -20.45
N GLN A 612 27.21 1.34 -19.86
CA GLN A 612 27.86 2.45 -20.56
C GLN A 612 28.88 1.95 -21.58
N ALA A 613 29.58 0.84 -21.27
CA ALA A 613 30.50 0.19 -22.19
C ALA A 613 29.81 -0.70 -23.26
N GLY A 614 28.48 -0.75 -23.29
CA GLY A 614 27.69 -1.58 -24.21
C GLY A 614 27.59 -3.04 -23.80
N SER A 615 27.72 -3.34 -22.50
CA SER A 615 27.59 -4.68 -21.91
C SER A 615 28.47 -5.74 -22.63
N PRO A 616 29.80 -5.55 -22.68
CA PRO A 616 30.69 -6.45 -23.40
C PRO A 616 30.66 -7.85 -22.80
N LYS A 617 30.87 -8.87 -23.64
CA LYS A 617 30.91 -10.25 -23.18
C LYS A 617 32.03 -10.46 -22.16
N VAL A 618 31.68 -11.07 -21.04
CA VAL A 618 32.62 -11.40 -19.95
C VAL A 618 33.06 -12.87 -20.08
N GLU A 619 34.35 -13.13 -19.90
CA GLU A 619 34.89 -14.49 -19.91
C GLU A 619 35.31 -14.89 -18.48
N GLY A 620 34.58 -15.85 -17.91
CA GLY A 620 34.87 -16.41 -16.59
C GLY A 620 34.17 -15.68 -15.41
N PRO A 621 34.26 -16.29 -14.21
CA PRO A 621 33.60 -15.74 -13.01
C PRO A 621 34.33 -14.50 -12.46
N SER A 622 33.64 -13.75 -11.62
CA SER A 622 34.23 -12.64 -10.86
C SER A 622 35.41 -13.12 -9.98
N PRO A 623 36.49 -12.35 -9.84
CA PRO A 623 37.60 -12.69 -8.95
C PRO A 623 37.27 -12.57 -7.45
N PHE A 624 36.09 -12.03 -7.10
CA PHE A 624 35.71 -11.75 -5.72
C PHE A 624 34.86 -12.86 -5.11
N SER A 625 35.20 -13.24 -3.87
CA SER A 625 34.59 -14.38 -3.17
C SER A 625 33.12 -14.17 -2.77
N ASP A 626 32.65 -12.94 -2.75
CA ASP A 626 31.30 -12.54 -2.36
C ASP A 626 30.42 -12.11 -3.56
N VAL A 627 30.88 -12.40 -4.78
CA VAL A 627 30.16 -12.16 -6.04
C VAL A 627 29.82 -13.53 -6.66
N PRO A 628 28.67 -14.14 -6.31
CA PRO A 628 28.27 -15.43 -6.89
C PRO A 628 27.91 -15.27 -8.37
N GLU A 629 28.00 -16.34 -9.13
CA GLU A 629 27.50 -16.40 -10.50
C GLU A 629 25.98 -16.24 -10.53
N ASN A 630 25.45 -15.74 -11.65
CA ASN A 630 24.01 -15.57 -11.89
C ASN A 630 23.29 -14.51 -11.01
N GLN A 631 24.01 -13.54 -10.50
CA GLN A 631 23.39 -12.33 -9.97
C GLN A 631 23.32 -11.27 -11.09
N TRP A 632 22.38 -10.34 -10.99
CA TRP A 632 22.18 -9.26 -11.97
C TRP A 632 23.42 -8.37 -12.18
N TYR A 633 24.36 -8.40 -11.24
CA TYR A 633 25.61 -7.62 -11.24
C TYR A 633 26.87 -8.46 -11.53
N SER A 634 26.76 -9.80 -11.65
CA SER A 634 27.94 -10.69 -11.69
C SER A 634 28.88 -10.36 -12.84
N ASP A 635 28.33 -10.24 -14.05
CA ASP A 635 29.11 -9.89 -15.25
C ASP A 635 29.69 -8.47 -15.17
N ALA A 636 28.89 -7.52 -14.66
CA ALA A 636 29.34 -6.15 -14.52
C ALA A 636 30.51 -5.99 -13.55
N VAL A 637 30.47 -6.71 -12.42
CA VAL A 637 31.56 -6.68 -11.44
C VAL A 637 32.79 -7.41 -11.95
N ALA A 638 32.63 -8.54 -12.63
CA ALA A 638 33.74 -9.26 -13.25
C ALA A 638 34.46 -8.42 -14.32
N TRP A 639 33.68 -7.77 -15.20
CA TRP A 639 34.19 -6.83 -16.20
C TRP A 639 34.91 -5.64 -15.58
N ALA A 640 34.31 -4.99 -14.56
CA ALA A 640 34.88 -3.82 -13.91
C ALA A 640 36.22 -4.14 -13.21
N ALA A 641 36.37 -5.36 -12.71
CA ALA A 641 37.63 -5.84 -12.16
C ALA A 641 38.68 -6.09 -13.25
N ASP A 642 38.29 -6.74 -14.36
CA ASP A 642 39.21 -7.08 -15.47
C ASP A 642 39.83 -5.82 -16.10
N ILE A 643 39.05 -4.76 -16.28
CA ILE A 643 39.54 -3.49 -16.85
C ILE A 643 40.09 -2.50 -15.80
N GLY A 644 40.19 -2.90 -14.53
CA GLY A 644 40.78 -2.09 -13.45
C GLY A 644 39.95 -0.88 -13.01
N VAL A 645 38.63 -0.86 -13.32
CA VAL A 645 37.71 0.19 -12.90
C VAL A 645 37.31 0.02 -11.43
N ALA A 646 37.15 -1.21 -10.99
CA ALA A 646 36.79 -1.53 -9.63
C ALA A 646 37.79 -2.51 -8.99
N ASP A 647 38.33 -2.10 -7.84
CA ASP A 647 39.15 -2.97 -6.99
C ASP A 647 38.31 -3.57 -5.87
N GLY A 648 38.65 -4.78 -5.45
CA GLY A 648 38.13 -5.37 -4.23
C GLY A 648 38.87 -4.89 -2.98
N TYR A 649 38.46 -5.39 -1.85
CA TYR A 649 39.12 -5.18 -0.58
C TYR A 649 40.29 -6.16 -0.37
N SER A 650 41.16 -5.87 0.59
CA SER A 650 42.32 -6.70 0.91
C SER A 650 41.97 -8.13 1.38
N ASP A 651 40.70 -8.36 1.72
CA ASP A 651 40.16 -9.68 2.11
C ASP A 651 39.59 -10.49 0.91
N GLY A 652 39.71 -9.99 -0.31
CA GLY A 652 39.24 -10.64 -1.54
C GLY A 652 37.76 -10.50 -1.82
N ARG A 653 37.05 -9.55 -1.15
CA ARG A 653 35.63 -9.26 -1.37
C ARG A 653 35.46 -7.98 -2.19
N PHE A 654 34.33 -7.89 -2.89
CA PHE A 654 33.86 -6.69 -3.58
C PHE A 654 32.91 -5.86 -2.75
N ASP A 655 32.11 -6.51 -1.89
CA ASP A 655 31.03 -5.97 -1.07
C ASP A 655 29.92 -5.30 -1.93
N PRO A 656 29.22 -6.10 -2.78
CA PRO A 656 28.33 -5.58 -3.81
C PRO A 656 27.14 -4.78 -3.27
N GLY A 657 26.64 -5.15 -2.08
CA GLY A 657 25.52 -4.49 -1.41
C GLY A 657 25.90 -3.26 -0.59
N ARG A 658 27.18 -2.93 -0.48
CA ARG A 658 27.61 -1.77 0.30
C ARG A 658 27.23 -0.45 -0.39
N GLU A 659 26.67 0.46 0.36
CA GLU A 659 26.42 1.83 -0.08
C GLU A 659 27.71 2.51 -0.55
N ILE A 660 27.64 3.22 -1.67
CA ILE A 660 28.80 3.87 -2.28
C ILE A 660 28.81 5.37 -1.95
N THR A 661 29.97 5.88 -1.59
CA THR A 661 30.17 7.31 -1.41
C THR A 661 30.40 8.03 -2.74
N ARG A 662 30.16 9.35 -2.76
CA ARG A 662 30.40 10.18 -3.95
C ARG A 662 31.86 10.09 -4.44
N GLN A 663 32.85 10.04 -3.54
CA GLN A 663 34.26 9.89 -3.93
C GLN A 663 34.55 8.52 -4.55
N GLU A 664 33.91 7.46 -4.11
CA GLU A 664 34.08 6.12 -4.69
C GLU A 664 33.43 6.05 -6.08
N LEU A 665 32.22 6.57 -6.26
CA LEU A 665 31.56 6.65 -7.56
C LEU A 665 32.42 7.43 -8.57
N VAL A 666 32.86 8.63 -8.20
CA VAL A 666 33.67 9.50 -9.07
C VAL A 666 35.01 8.83 -9.43
N THR A 667 35.61 8.09 -8.49
CA THR A 667 36.86 7.36 -8.75
C THR A 667 36.66 6.19 -9.73
N MET A 668 35.56 5.47 -9.63
CA MET A 668 35.22 4.42 -10.61
C MET A 668 34.99 5.03 -12.01
N LEU A 669 34.28 6.15 -12.09
CA LEU A 669 34.04 6.86 -13.34
C LEU A 669 35.33 7.41 -13.94
N TYR A 670 36.21 7.98 -13.13
CA TYR A 670 37.56 8.46 -13.54
C TYR A 670 38.42 7.33 -14.14
N ARG A 671 38.44 6.18 -13.51
CA ARG A 671 39.16 5.00 -14.02
C ARG A 671 38.57 4.49 -15.33
N TYR A 672 37.23 4.52 -15.46
CA TYR A 672 36.55 4.18 -16.68
C TYR A 672 36.90 5.17 -17.81
N ALA A 673 36.90 6.47 -17.54
CA ALA A 673 37.32 7.50 -18.49
C ALA A 673 38.77 7.28 -18.96
N ALA A 674 39.69 6.96 -18.03
CA ALA A 674 41.06 6.62 -18.39
C ALA A 674 41.15 5.38 -19.28
N TYR A 675 40.37 4.34 -18.97
CA TYR A 675 40.28 3.13 -19.80
C TYR A 675 39.81 3.42 -21.21
N THR A 676 38.83 4.33 -21.40
CA THR A 676 38.33 4.73 -22.71
C THR A 676 39.25 5.73 -23.44
N GLY A 677 40.36 6.16 -22.82
CA GLY A 677 41.38 7.03 -23.44
C GLY A 677 41.06 8.52 -23.33
N ALA A 678 40.23 8.92 -22.38
CA ALA A 678 39.96 10.34 -22.15
C ALA A 678 41.23 11.08 -21.66
N ASP A 679 41.26 12.39 -21.89
CA ASP A 679 42.29 13.24 -21.31
C ASP A 679 42.12 13.36 -19.78
N MET A 680 43.11 12.95 -19.02
CA MET A 680 43.09 12.91 -17.55
C MET A 680 43.73 14.13 -16.92
N THR A 681 44.14 15.15 -17.67
CA THR A 681 44.63 16.40 -17.11
C THR A 681 43.54 17.16 -16.37
N ALA A 682 43.86 17.78 -15.24
CA ALA A 682 42.91 18.52 -14.42
C ALA A 682 43.57 19.71 -13.70
N GLN A 683 42.76 20.71 -13.38
CA GLN A 683 43.12 21.76 -12.45
C GLN A 683 42.89 21.30 -11.00
N GLU A 684 43.49 21.96 -10.04
CA GLU A 684 43.20 21.70 -8.63
C GLU A 684 41.72 21.98 -8.28
N ILE A 685 41.21 21.26 -7.29
CA ILE A 685 39.84 21.48 -6.79
C ILE A 685 39.69 22.93 -6.33
N PRO A 686 38.72 23.70 -6.86
CA PRO A 686 38.54 25.11 -6.56
C PRO A 686 38.36 25.41 -5.08
N GLU A 687 39.00 26.51 -4.61
CA GLU A 687 38.94 26.97 -3.20
C GLU A 687 37.54 27.31 -2.70
N LYS A 688 36.58 27.54 -3.58
CA LYS A 688 35.18 27.74 -3.21
C LYS A 688 34.57 26.56 -2.45
N TYR A 689 35.12 25.34 -2.61
CA TYR A 689 34.66 24.17 -1.90
C TYR A 689 35.38 24.03 -0.56
N LEU A 690 34.69 24.34 0.53
CA LEU A 690 35.24 24.42 1.88
C LEU A 690 35.62 23.03 2.44
N ASP A 691 35.06 21.97 1.90
CA ASP A 691 35.29 20.58 2.30
C ASP A 691 36.24 19.81 1.35
N ARG A 692 36.97 20.52 0.45
CA ARG A 692 37.93 19.91 -0.48
C ARG A 692 39.01 19.08 0.23
N ASP A 693 39.43 19.51 1.40
CA ASP A 693 40.44 18.79 2.19
C ASP A 693 39.90 17.51 2.85
N SER A 694 38.59 17.27 2.76
CA SER A 694 37.96 16.03 3.22
C SER A 694 37.97 14.92 2.16
N VAL A 695 38.33 15.23 0.89
CA VAL A 695 38.56 14.25 -0.15
C VAL A 695 39.71 13.34 0.26
N SER A 696 39.53 12.05 0.20
CA SER A 696 40.58 11.09 0.52
C SER A 696 41.72 11.15 -0.52
N ASP A 697 42.98 10.97 -0.10
CA ASP A 697 44.17 11.09 -0.98
C ASP A 697 44.06 10.30 -2.28
N TRP A 698 43.47 9.10 -2.22
CA TRP A 698 43.25 8.23 -3.39
C TRP A 698 42.18 8.73 -4.37
N ALA A 699 41.36 9.71 -3.98
CA ALA A 699 40.24 10.25 -4.79
C ALA A 699 40.49 11.69 -5.27
N VAL A 700 41.60 12.34 -4.83
CA VAL A 700 41.88 13.76 -5.14
C VAL A 700 41.96 13.97 -6.66
N ASP A 701 42.72 13.17 -7.40
CA ASP A 701 42.84 13.29 -8.86
C ASP A 701 41.52 13.11 -9.57
N ALA A 702 40.72 12.16 -9.12
CA ALA A 702 39.38 11.87 -9.69
C ALA A 702 38.42 13.05 -9.48
N PHE A 703 38.41 13.64 -8.27
CA PHE A 703 37.59 14.81 -7.98
C PHE A 703 38.07 16.07 -8.74
N ALA A 704 39.38 16.32 -8.76
CA ALA A 704 39.96 17.41 -9.51
C ALA A 704 39.54 17.32 -11.00
N TRP A 705 39.70 16.17 -11.60
CA TRP A 705 39.30 15.90 -12.99
C TRP A 705 37.80 16.08 -13.24
N ALA A 706 36.96 15.54 -12.38
CA ALA A 706 35.51 15.57 -12.55
C ALA A 706 34.93 16.99 -12.33
N VAL A 707 35.48 17.75 -11.40
CA VAL A 707 35.11 19.15 -11.13
C VAL A 707 35.56 20.06 -12.29
N ASP A 708 36.82 19.91 -12.74
CA ASP A 708 37.40 20.73 -13.84
C ASP A 708 36.60 20.59 -15.13
N ARG A 709 36.03 19.40 -15.39
CA ARG A 709 35.19 19.12 -16.55
C ARG A 709 33.71 19.37 -16.36
N GLY A 710 33.28 19.81 -15.17
CA GLY A 710 31.87 20.02 -14.86
C GLY A 710 31.03 18.75 -14.78
N ILE A 711 31.67 17.58 -14.68
CA ILE A 711 30.98 16.28 -14.53
C ILE A 711 30.35 16.19 -13.14
N ILE A 712 31.03 16.72 -12.13
CA ILE A 712 30.53 16.80 -10.76
C ILE A 712 30.46 18.23 -10.28
N ASP A 713 29.34 18.59 -9.66
CA ASP A 713 29.16 19.82 -8.92
C ASP A 713 29.05 19.50 -7.40
N GLY A 714 29.12 20.55 -6.59
CA GLY A 714 28.85 20.44 -5.16
C GLY A 714 27.42 20.03 -4.86
N THR A 715 27.22 19.49 -3.67
CA THR A 715 25.89 19.30 -3.08
C THR A 715 25.31 20.65 -2.61
N SER A 716 26.17 21.63 -2.45
CA SER A 716 25.85 23.05 -2.25
C SER A 716 26.87 23.94 -2.99
N PRO A 717 26.66 25.24 -3.09
CA PRO A 717 27.63 26.15 -3.73
C PRO A 717 29.07 26.09 -3.16
N SER A 718 29.21 25.59 -1.93
CA SER A 718 30.49 25.56 -1.19
C SER A 718 30.92 24.18 -0.68
N GLU A 719 30.19 23.10 -1.01
CA GLU A 719 30.50 21.76 -0.51
C GLU A 719 30.40 20.69 -1.61
N LEU A 720 31.40 19.81 -1.68
CA LEU A 720 31.45 18.64 -2.58
C LEU A 720 30.82 17.38 -1.97
N SER A 721 30.82 17.30 -0.65
CA SER A 721 30.37 16.15 0.15
C SER A 721 30.99 14.81 -0.30
N PRO A 722 32.33 14.69 -0.39
CA PRO A 722 32.99 13.54 -1.00
C PRO A 722 32.70 12.22 -0.26
N ARG A 723 32.52 12.28 1.06
CA ARG A 723 32.21 11.11 1.90
C ARG A 723 30.71 10.86 2.09
N GLY A 724 29.86 11.75 1.56
CA GLY A 724 28.41 11.55 1.54
C GLY A 724 28.04 10.41 0.57
N ASN A 725 26.93 9.75 0.83
CA ASN A 725 26.38 8.71 -0.03
C ASN A 725 26.00 9.27 -1.41
N ALA A 726 26.22 8.48 -2.45
CA ALA A 726 25.78 8.81 -3.80
C ALA A 726 24.33 8.35 -3.98
N LEU A 727 23.41 9.30 -4.10
CA LEU A 727 22.00 9.01 -4.37
C LEU A 727 21.78 8.76 -5.87
N ARG A 728 20.73 8.02 -6.21
CA ARG A 728 20.43 7.63 -7.61
C ARG A 728 20.28 8.83 -8.53
N TYR A 729 19.57 9.90 -8.12
CA TYR A 729 19.47 11.13 -8.93
C TYR A 729 20.81 11.83 -9.13
N MET A 730 21.68 11.81 -8.12
CA MET A 730 23.04 12.39 -8.24
C MET A 730 23.87 11.61 -9.24
N ALA A 731 23.81 10.29 -9.17
CA ALA A 731 24.51 9.42 -10.11
C ALA A 731 23.99 9.65 -11.54
N ALA A 732 22.68 9.72 -11.74
CA ALA A 732 22.08 10.03 -13.04
C ALA A 732 22.64 11.35 -13.64
N ALA A 733 22.68 12.42 -12.83
CA ALA A 733 23.23 13.70 -13.26
C ALA A 733 24.73 13.64 -13.60
N ILE A 734 25.51 12.87 -12.85
CA ILE A 734 26.94 12.65 -13.11
C ILE A 734 27.14 11.90 -14.42
N PHE A 735 26.40 10.83 -14.68
CA PHE A 735 26.50 10.06 -15.91
C PHE A 735 26.01 10.82 -17.14
N GLN A 736 24.94 11.62 -17.04
CA GLN A 736 24.53 12.50 -18.13
C GLN A 736 25.66 13.48 -18.49
N ARG A 737 26.20 14.20 -17.50
CA ARG A 737 27.26 15.19 -17.73
C ARG A 737 28.55 14.55 -18.26
N TYR A 738 28.85 13.33 -17.80
CA TYR A 738 29.98 12.56 -18.32
C TYR A 738 29.83 12.31 -19.82
N ASP A 739 28.67 11.83 -20.24
CA ASP A 739 28.37 11.54 -21.64
C ASP A 739 28.37 12.82 -22.51
N GLU A 740 27.76 13.91 -22.01
CA GLU A 740 27.74 15.19 -22.73
C GLU A 740 29.13 15.82 -22.89
N THR A 741 30.05 15.50 -21.96
CA THR A 741 31.42 16.07 -21.97
C THR A 741 32.41 15.21 -22.76
N LEU A 742 32.27 13.88 -22.75
CA LEU A 742 33.28 12.95 -23.27
C LEU A 742 32.72 11.91 -24.27
N GLY A 743 31.37 11.84 -24.45
CA GLY A 743 30.67 10.87 -25.29
C GLY A 743 30.47 11.30 -26.77
#